data_60526aee642066f37d4dec1796f2c096
#
_entry.id   60526aee642066f37d4dec1796f2c096
#
_cell.length_a   1.000
_cell.length_b   1.000
_cell.length_c   1.000
_cell.angle_alpha   90.00
_cell.angle_beta   90.00
_cell.angle_gamma   90.00
#
_symmetry.space_group_name_H-M   'P 1'
#
loop_
_entity.id
_entity.type
_entity.pdbx_description
1 polymer ?
#
loop_
_entity_poly.entity_id
_entity_poly.type
_entity_poly.pdbx_seq_one_letter_code
_entity_poly.pdbx_strand_id
1 'polypeptide(L)'
;MAIRSVSRYLLFVLFVGLGWPRVVGAQEAVRFTISGTVRGARGELLPGASVAVPTLSLGTAADSLGRYFLTLPAGRHQVVVAFVGFQQTTRDLNLTKNQRLSFDLEASGNELGEVVVEGAATLEQKLKTTQMGVEHLTIREAKLLPALFGEVDILKTLQLKPGVQSGGEGTSGLFVRGGSADQNLVLLDNTLVYNPNHLFGLFSVFNSDAVQSVDLYKSGFPAQFGGRLSSVVDVKLREGDRQHYVATGGIGLISSRLTYEGPINKGKGSFIVSGRRTYFDIFTRAINKRNEKKEDYSPIPDYYFYDFNAKANYTLGAKDQLFFTSYLGRDVFGFSSPGGFNFNFSWGNTIATLRWNHVFSPQLFVNTSVSVSDYKYNLTNRLDQFTFGLGSHITDFTGRTDFEYTPNDRHVFKAGAMFTQHQFGVGRLDANSGDGRINFGSDINYYGIEGALYASDNYKATDKLQLEGGLRLSGFRSGSDQYGGLEPRASARYSFNDRTSLKLNYALMYQYVHLVTNSGASLPTDIWYPSRLSVQPQRSQQASGGMSFLLGQGKYLLTNEVYYKWGRNQVDFKDGAQLFVNPELDAEFIFGKSWSYGNELYLEKKTGRTTGWIGYTLAWSWRNFQPQRGTSGINNGEDFHPSYDRRHNLTVVVLHQLNARISLTASFVYSSGSLTTLPLGRFGYQDISGSSTGIDPRPVPVYPARNSYQLIPYHRLDLGAVYKIGSRRNQDLTLSIYNAYNRRNAYFVFFETVRDKATDRTIGFRAQQVSLFPVIPSLTYNFRF
;
A
#
# COMPACT_ATOMS: atom_id res chain seq x y z
N MET A 1 -50.12 -27.90 -5.91
CA MET A 1 -50.44 -28.14 -4.48
C MET A 1 -49.31 -27.55 -3.69
N ALA A 2 -49.43 -26.35 -3.27
CA ALA A 2 -49.77 -25.83 -1.94
C ALA A 2 -48.62 -26.17 -0.94
N ILE A 3 -48.01 -25.30 -0.16
CA ILE A 3 -48.42 -24.07 0.53
C ILE A 3 -47.15 -23.40 1.13
N ARG A 4 -47.00 -22.11 0.99
CA ARG A 4 -46.60 -21.05 1.92
C ARG A 4 -45.74 -21.37 3.15
N SER A 5 -44.64 -20.62 3.38
CA SER A 5 -44.64 -19.72 4.54
C SER A 5 -43.62 -18.60 4.44
N VAL A 6 -44.11 -17.40 4.53
CA VAL A 6 -43.42 -16.11 4.72
C VAL A 6 -43.12 -16.00 6.22
N SER A 7 -41.89 -15.78 6.62
CA SER A 7 -41.58 -15.37 7.99
C SER A 7 -40.96 -13.96 7.98
N ARG A 8 -41.78 -13.01 8.43
CA ARG A 8 -41.43 -11.64 8.79
C ARG A 8 -40.68 -11.66 10.11
N TYR A 9 -39.51 -11.07 10.16
CA TYR A 9 -38.93 -10.62 11.42
C TYR A 9 -39.07 -9.12 11.57
N LEU A 10 -40.01 -8.73 12.43
CA LEU A 10 -40.15 -7.39 13.00
C LEU A 10 -38.97 -7.11 13.92
N LEU A 11 -38.30 -5.97 13.69
CA LEU A 11 -37.42 -5.35 14.69
C LEU A 11 -38.31 -4.72 15.79
N PHE A 12 -38.24 -5.24 16.99
CA PHE A 12 -38.81 -4.64 18.21
C PHE A 12 -37.78 -3.62 18.74
N VAL A 13 -38.11 -2.33 18.65
CA VAL A 13 -37.44 -1.27 19.40
C VAL A 13 -38.17 -1.14 20.73
N LEU A 14 -37.53 -1.60 21.80
CA LEU A 14 -38.02 -1.41 23.17
C LEU A 14 -37.60 -0.01 23.66
N PHE A 15 -38.55 0.92 23.67
CA PHE A 15 -38.45 2.15 24.45
C PHE A 15 -38.80 1.84 25.91
N VAL A 16 -37.80 1.77 26.77
CA VAL A 16 -38.02 1.79 28.22
C VAL A 16 -37.94 3.25 28.67
N GLY A 17 -39.10 3.79 29.02
CA GLY A 17 -39.20 5.07 29.70
C GLY A 17 -38.73 4.94 31.14
N LEU A 18 -37.59 5.54 31.45
CA LEU A 18 -37.14 5.78 32.82
C LEU A 18 -37.17 7.28 33.10
N GLY A 19 -37.87 7.63 34.18
CA GLY A 19 -38.08 8.99 34.65
C GLY A 19 -36.78 9.79 34.82
N TRP A 20 -36.83 11.02 34.36
CA TRP A 20 -35.75 11.98 34.50
C TRP A 20 -35.64 12.46 35.97
N PRO A 21 -34.47 12.26 36.64
CA PRO A 21 -34.18 13.09 37.82
C PRO A 21 -33.89 14.52 37.31
N ARG A 22 -34.53 15.49 37.89
CA ARG A 22 -34.17 16.90 37.73
C ARG A 22 -32.73 17.09 38.19
N VAL A 23 -31.81 17.20 37.24
CA VAL A 23 -30.44 17.64 37.50
C VAL A 23 -30.50 19.15 37.70
N VAL A 24 -30.14 19.60 38.90
CA VAL A 24 -29.83 20.98 39.26
C VAL A 24 -28.79 21.49 38.29
N GLY A 25 -29.08 22.57 37.56
CA GLY A 25 -28.22 23.13 36.54
C GLY A 25 -26.87 23.60 37.14
N ALA A 26 -25.85 22.84 36.91
CA ALA A 26 -24.49 23.37 36.93
C ALA A 26 -24.38 24.32 35.73
N GLN A 27 -24.03 25.57 35.98
CA GLN A 27 -23.82 26.63 35.01
C GLN A 27 -22.72 26.11 34.04
N GLU A 28 -23.07 25.77 32.77
CA GLU A 28 -22.09 25.33 31.79
C GLU A 28 -21.07 26.43 31.59
N ALA A 29 -19.82 26.16 31.95
CA ALA A 29 -18.72 27.05 31.68
C ALA A 29 -18.61 27.33 30.18
N VAL A 30 -18.65 28.59 29.79
CA VAL A 30 -18.49 29.03 28.40
C VAL A 30 -17.18 28.42 27.86
N ARG A 31 -17.25 27.71 26.74
CA ARG A 31 -16.10 27.06 26.13
C ARG A 31 -15.80 27.68 24.76
N PHE A 32 -14.52 27.74 24.44
CA PHE A 32 -14.03 28.22 23.14
C PHE A 32 -13.03 27.21 22.53
N THR A 33 -12.96 27.21 21.21
CA THR A 33 -12.07 26.30 20.47
C THR A 33 -10.83 27.04 20.01
N ILE A 34 -9.66 26.46 20.31
CA ILE A 34 -8.42 26.80 19.64
C ILE A 34 -8.20 25.82 18.49
N SER A 35 -7.78 26.32 17.34
CA SER A 35 -7.48 25.52 16.16
C SER A 35 -6.26 26.08 15.43
N GLY A 36 -5.59 25.25 14.67
CA GLY A 36 -4.43 25.69 13.90
C GLY A 36 -3.69 24.51 13.28
N THR A 37 -2.47 24.79 12.86
CA THR A 37 -1.56 23.77 12.34
C THR A 37 -0.32 23.66 13.22
N VAL A 38 0.15 22.44 13.43
CA VAL A 38 1.45 22.19 14.04
C VAL A 38 2.44 21.85 12.90
N ARG A 39 3.54 22.57 12.89
CA ARG A 39 4.60 22.45 11.89
C ARG A 39 5.95 22.33 12.59
N GLY A 40 6.92 21.72 11.91
CA GLY A 40 8.30 21.89 12.28
C GLY A 40 8.83 23.27 11.87
N ALA A 41 9.94 23.69 12.43
CA ALA A 41 10.60 24.96 12.11
C ALA A 41 10.95 25.08 10.61
N ARG A 42 11.06 23.96 9.92
CA ARG A 42 11.28 23.90 8.46
C ARG A 42 10.00 23.99 7.63
N GLY A 43 8.85 24.10 8.30
CA GLY A 43 7.54 24.24 7.67
C GLY A 43 6.84 22.93 7.33
N GLU A 44 7.46 21.76 7.62
CA GLU A 44 6.83 20.46 7.47
C GLU A 44 5.62 20.36 8.40
N LEU A 45 4.52 19.84 7.89
CA LEU A 45 3.34 19.54 8.69
C LEU A 45 3.67 18.37 9.62
N LEU A 46 3.18 18.43 10.88
CA LEU A 46 3.45 17.42 11.90
C LEU A 46 2.18 16.66 12.27
N PRO A 47 1.75 15.67 11.46
CA PRO A 47 0.62 14.82 11.78
C PRO A 47 0.87 14.03 13.07
N GLY A 48 -0.13 13.99 13.95
CA GLY A 48 0.01 13.32 15.24
C GLY A 48 0.69 14.16 16.32
N ALA A 49 1.07 15.42 16.05
CA ALA A 49 1.57 16.31 17.07
C ALA A 49 0.54 16.47 18.20
N SER A 50 0.99 16.32 19.44
CA SER A 50 0.14 16.48 20.62
C SER A 50 -0.01 17.95 20.96
N VAL A 51 -1.25 18.41 21.13
CA VAL A 51 -1.61 19.74 21.63
C VAL A 51 -2.43 19.55 22.90
N ALA A 52 -1.90 19.92 24.05
CA ALA A 52 -2.50 19.63 25.35
C ALA A 52 -2.49 20.84 26.29
N VAL A 53 -3.43 20.83 27.23
CA VAL A 53 -3.47 21.71 28.41
C VAL A 53 -3.36 20.81 29.64
N PRO A 54 -2.14 20.62 30.18
CA PRO A 54 -1.89 19.66 31.26
C PRO A 54 -2.72 19.92 32.53
N THR A 55 -2.95 21.19 32.86
CA THR A 55 -3.73 21.61 34.03
C THR A 55 -5.19 21.16 33.98
N LEU A 56 -5.74 20.94 32.79
CA LEU A 56 -7.11 20.47 32.59
C LEU A 56 -7.16 18.98 32.17
N SER A 57 -6.03 18.33 32.00
CA SER A 57 -5.92 16.98 31.42
C SER A 57 -6.65 16.85 30.07
N LEU A 58 -6.76 17.96 29.32
CA LEU A 58 -7.37 18.02 27.99
C LEU A 58 -6.26 18.10 26.92
N GLY A 59 -6.45 17.41 25.83
CA GLY A 59 -5.53 17.44 24.68
C GLY A 59 -6.12 16.79 23.45
N THR A 60 -5.50 17.09 22.31
CA THR A 60 -5.84 16.54 21.00
C THR A 60 -4.55 16.23 20.24
N ALA A 61 -4.64 15.40 19.20
CA ALA A 61 -3.56 15.18 18.25
C ALA A 61 -3.87 15.88 16.94
N ALA A 62 -2.85 16.40 16.28
CA ALA A 62 -2.97 16.96 14.94
C ALA A 62 -3.33 15.85 13.92
N ASP A 63 -4.18 16.17 12.98
CA ASP A 63 -4.62 15.25 11.90
C ASP A 63 -3.51 14.99 10.86
N SER A 64 -3.84 14.24 9.81
CA SER A 64 -2.91 13.92 8.71
C SER A 64 -2.37 15.14 7.95
N LEU A 65 -2.94 16.32 8.17
CA LEU A 65 -2.52 17.60 7.60
C LEU A 65 -1.89 18.52 8.66
N GLY A 66 -1.51 17.98 9.82
CA GLY A 66 -0.93 18.71 10.92
C GLY A 66 -1.89 19.69 11.62
N ARG A 67 -3.22 19.59 11.37
CA ARG A 67 -4.22 20.49 11.94
C ARG A 67 -4.76 19.93 13.25
N TYR A 68 -5.08 20.81 14.18
CA TYR A 68 -5.66 20.42 15.46
C TYR A 68 -6.84 21.32 15.86
N PHE A 69 -7.69 20.76 16.70
CA PHE A 69 -8.81 21.44 17.36
C PHE A 69 -8.83 21.02 18.82
N LEU A 70 -8.91 22.01 19.72
CA LEU A 70 -8.98 21.76 21.14
C LEU A 70 -9.95 22.76 21.77
N THR A 71 -11.06 22.25 22.34
CA THR A 71 -12.07 23.07 23.02
C THR A 71 -11.78 23.13 24.50
N LEU A 72 -11.63 24.34 25.03
CA LEU A 72 -11.23 24.65 26.39
C LEU A 72 -12.27 25.59 27.04
N PRO A 73 -12.45 25.56 28.37
CA PRO A 73 -13.21 26.59 29.08
C PRO A 73 -12.63 27.96 28.81
N ALA A 74 -13.43 29.04 28.96
CA ALA A 74 -12.93 30.40 28.94
C ALA A 74 -11.93 30.61 30.09
N GLY A 75 -10.86 31.38 29.84
CA GLY A 75 -9.86 31.67 30.83
C GLY A 75 -8.42 31.56 30.38
N ARG A 76 -7.50 31.57 31.33
CA ARG A 76 -6.06 31.45 31.08
C ARG A 76 -5.65 29.98 31.07
N HIS A 77 -4.99 29.56 29.99
CA HIS A 77 -4.52 28.21 29.81
C HIS A 77 -3.07 28.21 29.29
N GLN A 78 -2.31 27.23 29.73
CA GLN A 78 -0.99 26.94 29.17
C GLN A 78 -1.13 25.78 28.19
N VAL A 79 -0.98 26.09 26.90
CA VAL A 79 -1.03 25.11 25.82
C VAL A 79 0.37 24.59 25.57
N VAL A 80 0.52 23.31 25.67
CA VAL A 80 1.78 22.56 25.44
C VAL A 80 1.66 21.77 24.14
N VAL A 81 2.61 21.95 23.23
CA VAL A 81 2.65 21.25 21.96
C VAL A 81 3.95 20.46 21.85
N ALA A 82 3.84 19.18 21.53
CA ALA A 82 4.97 18.27 21.41
C ALA A 82 4.82 17.38 20.19
N PHE A 83 5.93 17.12 19.52
CA PHE A 83 6.02 16.17 18.40
C PHE A 83 7.39 15.51 18.35
N VAL A 84 7.41 14.30 17.76
CA VAL A 84 8.60 13.43 17.62
C VAL A 84 9.75 14.16 16.90
N GLY A 85 10.90 14.31 17.58
CA GLY A 85 12.09 14.96 17.01
C GLY A 85 12.09 16.48 17.08
N PHE A 86 11.15 17.07 17.81
CA PHE A 86 11.01 18.52 17.97
C PHE A 86 11.03 18.93 19.45
N GLN A 87 11.48 20.14 19.74
CA GLN A 87 11.40 20.69 21.07
C GLN A 87 9.95 21.00 21.43
N GLN A 88 9.57 20.64 22.64
CA GLN A 88 8.27 20.98 23.18
C GLN A 88 8.13 22.51 23.26
N THR A 89 7.04 23.03 22.70
CA THR A 89 6.70 24.45 22.77
C THR A 89 5.53 24.66 23.71
N THR A 90 5.65 25.65 24.60
CA THR A 90 4.60 26.00 25.53
C THR A 90 4.15 27.44 25.28
N ARG A 91 2.83 27.69 25.27
CA ARG A 91 2.28 29.02 25.06
C ARG A 91 1.14 29.31 26.02
N ASP A 92 1.25 30.42 26.72
CA ASP A 92 0.18 30.90 27.56
C ASP A 92 -0.88 31.63 26.73
N LEU A 93 -2.14 31.29 26.95
CA LEU A 93 -3.28 31.77 26.21
C LEU A 93 -4.37 32.23 27.15
N ASN A 94 -4.95 33.41 26.90
CA ASN A 94 -6.17 33.86 27.52
C ASN A 94 -7.34 33.71 26.53
N LEU A 95 -8.16 32.69 26.74
CA LEU A 95 -9.19 32.25 25.78
C LEU A 95 -10.54 32.93 26.14
N THR A 96 -10.91 33.94 25.34
CA THR A 96 -12.16 34.72 25.50
C THR A 96 -13.09 34.55 24.27
N LYS A 97 -12.61 33.97 23.20
CA LYS A 97 -13.31 33.64 21.94
C LYS A 97 -12.59 32.52 21.19
N ASN A 98 -13.22 31.94 20.18
CA ASN A 98 -12.55 31.00 19.29
C ASN A 98 -11.31 31.64 18.65
N GLN A 99 -10.17 30.99 18.72
CA GLN A 99 -8.90 31.52 18.21
C GLN A 99 -8.19 30.53 17.32
N ARG A 100 -7.49 31.07 16.31
CA ARG A 100 -6.56 30.29 15.51
C ARG A 100 -5.15 30.49 16.06
N LEU A 101 -4.50 29.35 16.40
CA LEU A 101 -3.18 29.31 17.01
C LEU A 101 -2.36 28.21 16.34
N SER A 102 -1.41 28.57 15.49
CA SER A 102 -0.48 27.62 14.89
C SER A 102 0.84 27.59 15.66
N PHE A 103 1.49 26.43 15.65
CA PHE A 103 2.75 26.21 16.35
C PHE A 103 3.81 25.75 15.35
N ASP A 104 4.97 26.39 15.42
CA ASP A 104 6.16 25.95 14.73
C ASP A 104 7.13 25.40 15.78
N LEU A 105 7.46 24.10 15.67
CA LEU A 105 8.32 23.40 16.60
C LEU A 105 9.75 23.35 16.07
N GLU A 106 10.72 23.67 16.91
CA GLU A 106 12.14 23.54 16.59
C GLU A 106 12.58 22.07 16.69
N ALA A 107 13.47 21.63 15.80
CA ALA A 107 14.03 20.28 15.87
C ALA A 107 14.89 20.13 17.13
N SER A 108 14.68 19.05 17.89
CA SER A 108 15.46 18.78 19.09
C SER A 108 16.88 18.32 18.76
N GLY A 109 17.86 18.98 19.35
CA GLY A 109 19.28 18.59 19.25
C GLY A 109 19.69 17.44 20.19
N ASN A 110 18.83 17.03 21.14
CA ASN A 110 19.12 16.01 22.17
C ASN A 110 18.29 14.74 21.97
N GLU A 111 18.86 13.75 21.29
CA GLU A 111 18.16 12.55 20.80
C GLU A 111 17.78 11.49 21.86
N LEU A 112 18.27 11.51 23.08
CA LEU A 112 18.15 10.36 24.00
C LEU A 112 17.05 10.46 25.08
N GLY A 113 16.64 11.65 25.50
CA GLY A 113 15.57 11.83 26.49
C GLY A 113 14.17 11.91 25.88
N GLU A 114 14.09 12.50 24.71
CA GLU A 114 12.84 12.83 23.99
C GLU A 114 12.20 11.61 23.32
N VAL A 115 13.02 10.67 22.82
CA VAL A 115 12.57 9.42 22.19
C VAL A 115 11.73 8.54 23.14
N VAL A 116 11.97 8.61 24.44
CA VAL A 116 11.25 7.78 25.43
C VAL A 116 9.84 8.31 25.67
N VAL A 117 9.67 9.62 25.81
CA VAL A 117 8.36 10.27 26.05
C VAL A 117 7.47 10.14 24.84
N GLU A 118 8.04 10.27 23.68
CA GLU A 118 7.40 10.24 22.37
C GLU A 118 6.88 8.86 21.94
N GLY A 119 7.72 7.84 22.11
CA GLY A 119 7.32 6.47 21.82
C GLY A 119 6.14 6.04 22.71
N ALA A 120 6.12 6.43 23.98
CA ALA A 120 5.00 6.18 24.88
C ALA A 120 3.72 6.92 24.44
N ALA A 121 3.82 8.20 24.07
CA ALA A 121 2.68 8.99 23.58
C ALA A 121 2.07 8.37 22.29
N THR A 122 2.90 7.86 21.37
CA THR A 122 2.44 7.18 20.16
C THR A 122 1.68 5.88 20.47
N LEU A 123 2.13 5.09 21.45
CA LEU A 123 1.44 3.86 21.86
C LEU A 123 0.11 4.16 22.54
N GLU A 124 0.04 5.22 23.36
CA GLU A 124 -1.20 5.69 23.96
C GLU A 124 -2.20 6.22 22.93
N GLN A 125 -1.73 6.92 21.88
CA GLN A 125 -2.59 7.36 20.79
C GLN A 125 -3.20 6.17 20.03
N LYS A 126 -2.40 5.14 19.74
CA LYS A 126 -2.90 3.89 19.15
C LYS A 126 -3.99 3.25 20.01
N LEU A 127 -3.87 3.31 21.35
CA LEU A 127 -4.89 2.80 22.26
C LEU A 127 -6.19 3.63 22.20
N LYS A 128 -6.07 4.96 22.03
CA LYS A 128 -7.19 5.94 22.14
C LYS A 128 -7.93 6.18 20.80
N THR A 129 -7.43 5.75 19.65
CA THR A 129 -8.14 5.89 18.36
C THR A 129 -9.28 4.88 18.21
N THR A 130 -10.38 5.24 17.55
CA THR A 130 -11.47 4.33 17.17
C THR A 130 -11.06 3.35 16.09
N GLN A 131 -10.14 3.76 15.24
CA GLN A 131 -9.68 2.94 14.13
C GLN A 131 -8.86 1.76 14.65
N MET A 132 -9.15 0.58 14.10
CA MET A 132 -8.45 -0.66 14.38
C MET A 132 -7.70 -1.11 13.11
N GLY A 133 -6.58 -1.83 13.27
CA GLY A 133 -5.80 -2.30 12.14
C GLY A 133 -5.15 -1.17 11.33
N VAL A 134 -4.88 -0.03 11.95
CA VAL A 134 -4.14 1.09 11.33
C VAL A 134 -2.70 1.05 11.79
N GLU A 135 -1.78 0.96 10.82
CA GLU A 135 -0.35 1.03 11.05
C GLU A 135 0.20 2.33 10.48
N HIS A 136 0.73 3.16 11.35
CA HIS A 136 1.46 4.38 10.98
C HIS A 136 2.96 4.06 10.91
N LEU A 137 3.57 4.23 9.74
CA LEU A 137 4.99 4.02 9.50
C LEU A 137 5.65 5.35 9.17
N THR A 138 6.60 5.76 10.00
CA THR A 138 7.46 6.92 9.69
C THR A 138 8.61 6.49 8.79
N ILE A 139 9.07 7.39 7.93
CA ILE A 139 10.23 7.11 7.09
C ILE A 139 11.51 6.85 7.89
N ARG A 140 11.61 7.43 9.09
CA ARG A 140 12.74 7.20 10.02
C ARG A 140 12.82 5.73 10.44
N GLU A 141 11.68 5.11 10.76
CA GLU A 141 11.62 3.67 11.10
C GLU A 141 12.05 2.82 9.91
N ALA A 142 11.55 3.12 8.70
CA ALA A 142 11.88 2.38 7.49
C ALA A 142 13.38 2.47 7.13
N LYS A 143 14.02 3.64 7.30
CA LYS A 143 15.46 3.85 7.02
C LYS A 143 16.40 3.09 7.94
N LEU A 144 15.93 2.66 9.11
CA LEU A 144 16.74 1.87 10.05
C LEU A 144 16.70 0.37 9.75
N LEU A 145 15.76 -0.11 8.94
CA LEU A 145 15.63 -1.53 8.62
C LEU A 145 16.65 -1.97 7.56
N PRO A 146 17.09 -3.24 7.62
CA PRO A 146 17.94 -3.80 6.58
C PRO A 146 17.26 -3.72 5.22
N ALA A 147 17.96 -3.20 4.23
CA ALA A 147 17.42 -2.92 2.91
C ALA A 147 18.03 -3.83 1.84
N LEU A 148 17.21 -4.40 0.96
CA LEU A 148 17.66 -5.18 -0.18
C LEU A 148 18.48 -4.25 -1.11
N PHE A 149 19.72 -4.63 -1.43
CA PHE A 149 20.65 -3.83 -2.22
C PHE A 149 20.90 -2.40 -1.70
N GLY A 150 20.55 -2.12 -0.43
CA GLY A 150 20.68 -0.79 0.17
C GLY A 150 19.54 0.18 -0.16
N GLU A 151 18.50 -0.27 -0.85
CA GLU A 151 17.29 0.52 -1.14
C GLU A 151 16.24 0.37 -0.06
N VAL A 152 15.95 1.47 0.63
CA VAL A 152 14.89 1.54 1.65
C VAL A 152 13.53 1.47 0.97
N ASP A 153 12.76 0.42 1.28
CA ASP A 153 11.48 0.14 0.67
C ASP A 153 10.34 0.18 1.68
N ILE A 154 9.40 1.09 1.45
CA ILE A 154 8.28 1.34 2.34
C ILE A 154 7.27 0.19 2.31
N LEU A 155 6.95 -0.34 1.11
CA LEU A 155 6.01 -1.45 0.99
C LEU A 155 6.57 -2.74 1.60
N LYS A 156 7.88 -2.99 1.43
CA LYS A 156 8.57 -4.11 2.11
C LYS A 156 8.54 -3.96 3.63
N THR A 157 8.63 -2.73 4.14
CA THR A 157 8.49 -2.46 5.57
C THR A 157 7.07 -2.76 6.06
N LEU A 158 6.04 -2.41 5.29
CA LEU A 158 4.66 -2.77 5.62
C LEU A 158 4.41 -4.28 5.62
N GLN A 159 5.12 -5.06 4.81
CA GLN A 159 5.05 -6.53 4.82
C GLN A 159 5.56 -7.15 6.13
N LEU A 160 6.29 -6.39 6.97
CA LEU A 160 6.71 -6.82 8.31
C LEU A 160 5.64 -6.60 9.39
N LYS A 161 4.46 -6.06 9.03
CA LYS A 161 3.35 -5.86 9.96
C LYS A 161 2.36 -7.03 9.93
N PRO A 162 1.71 -7.39 11.06
CA PRO A 162 0.77 -8.49 11.10
C PRO A 162 -0.42 -8.24 10.17
N GLY A 163 -0.97 -9.32 9.59
CA GLY A 163 -2.08 -9.25 8.64
C GLY A 163 -1.69 -8.79 7.23
N VAL A 164 -0.40 -8.51 6.98
CA VAL A 164 0.15 -8.17 5.69
C VAL A 164 1.06 -9.30 5.22
N GLN A 165 0.75 -9.88 4.09
CA GLN A 165 1.53 -10.99 3.52
C GLN A 165 2.22 -10.54 2.23
N SER A 166 3.40 -11.10 1.98
CA SER A 166 4.12 -11.00 0.71
C SER A 166 3.69 -12.14 -0.22
N GLY A 167 3.66 -11.93 -1.52
CA GLY A 167 3.44 -12.99 -2.51
C GLY A 167 4.56 -14.03 -2.61
N GLY A 168 5.70 -13.78 -1.96
CA GLY A 168 6.88 -14.65 -2.00
C GLY A 168 8.16 -13.86 -2.22
N GLU A 169 9.25 -14.58 -2.45
CA GLU A 169 10.53 -13.98 -2.78
C GLU A 169 10.44 -13.24 -4.12
N GLY A 170 10.95 -12.02 -4.17
CA GLY A 170 10.94 -11.22 -5.40
C GLY A 170 9.59 -10.67 -5.84
N THR A 171 8.54 -10.79 -5.02
CA THR A 171 7.23 -10.19 -5.30
C THR A 171 6.94 -9.03 -4.35
N SER A 172 6.25 -8.02 -4.85
CA SER A 172 5.89 -6.84 -4.07
C SER A 172 4.42 -6.77 -3.70
N GLY A 173 3.61 -7.67 -4.18
CA GLY A 173 2.19 -7.68 -3.88
C GLY A 173 1.95 -7.58 -2.38
N LEU A 174 1.10 -6.65 -1.97
CA LEU A 174 0.56 -6.60 -0.63
C LEU A 174 -0.72 -7.42 -0.61
N PHE A 175 -0.75 -8.47 0.19
CA PHE A 175 -1.93 -9.29 0.40
C PHE A 175 -2.40 -9.07 1.83
N VAL A 176 -3.44 -8.26 1.99
CA VAL A 176 -3.90 -7.84 3.30
C VAL A 176 -5.17 -8.60 3.67
N ARG A 177 -5.13 -9.36 4.78
CA ARG A 177 -6.28 -10.12 5.30
C ARG A 177 -6.99 -10.95 4.21
N GLY A 178 -6.20 -11.67 3.39
CA GLY A 178 -6.70 -12.55 2.34
C GLY A 178 -7.27 -11.86 1.10
N GLY A 179 -7.09 -10.55 0.96
CA GLY A 179 -7.38 -9.84 -0.29
C GLY A 179 -6.23 -9.94 -1.29
N SER A 180 -6.53 -9.89 -2.58
CA SER A 180 -5.55 -9.85 -3.66
C SER A 180 -4.86 -8.49 -3.78
N ALA A 181 -3.76 -8.43 -4.53
CA ALA A 181 -2.94 -7.23 -4.64
C ALA A 181 -3.70 -6.02 -5.24
N ASP A 182 -4.59 -6.26 -6.19
CA ASP A 182 -5.46 -5.24 -6.83
C ASP A 182 -6.54 -4.68 -5.92
N GLN A 183 -6.82 -5.34 -4.79
CA GLN A 183 -7.82 -4.93 -3.82
C GLN A 183 -7.29 -3.93 -2.79
N ASN A 184 -6.04 -3.49 -2.92
CA ASN A 184 -5.45 -2.46 -2.08
C ASN A 184 -5.49 -1.10 -2.78
N LEU A 185 -5.96 -0.08 -2.07
CA LEU A 185 -5.94 1.30 -2.52
C LEU A 185 -4.59 1.92 -2.15
N VAL A 186 -3.71 2.11 -3.12
CA VAL A 186 -2.41 2.75 -2.90
C VAL A 186 -2.48 4.19 -3.37
N LEU A 187 -2.26 5.13 -2.46
CA LEU A 187 -2.35 6.56 -2.72
C LEU A 187 -1.01 7.25 -2.48
N LEU A 188 -0.70 8.22 -3.32
CA LEU A 188 0.38 9.19 -3.14
C LEU A 188 -0.23 10.60 -3.05
N ASP A 189 -0.17 11.22 -1.86
CA ASP A 189 -0.83 12.51 -1.58
C ASP A 189 -2.28 12.57 -2.10
N ASN A 190 -3.08 11.53 -1.79
CA ASN A 190 -4.50 11.31 -2.17
C ASN A 190 -4.75 10.93 -3.63
N THR A 191 -3.73 10.70 -4.46
CA THR A 191 -3.88 10.28 -5.85
C THR A 191 -3.53 8.81 -6.01
N LEU A 192 -4.33 8.07 -6.77
CA LEU A 192 -4.19 6.63 -6.98
C LEU A 192 -2.89 6.30 -7.74
N VAL A 193 -2.17 5.29 -7.25
CA VAL A 193 -1.02 4.66 -7.92
C VAL A 193 -1.39 3.26 -8.34
N TYR A 194 -1.47 2.99 -9.64
CA TYR A 194 -1.95 1.70 -10.17
C TYR A 194 -0.97 0.56 -9.98
N ASN A 195 0.29 0.76 -10.29
CA ASN A 195 1.35 -0.21 -10.04
C ASN A 195 2.42 0.44 -9.15
N PRO A 196 2.41 0.17 -7.84
CA PRO A 196 3.31 0.83 -6.91
C PRO A 196 4.72 0.20 -6.86
N ASN A 197 5.15 -0.48 -7.94
CA ASN A 197 6.32 -1.33 -7.90
C ASN A 197 7.23 -1.22 -9.12
N HIS A 198 8.54 -1.33 -8.87
CA HIS A 198 9.60 -1.53 -9.87
C HIS A 198 10.08 -2.98 -9.89
N LEU A 199 10.72 -3.38 -11.01
CA LEU A 199 11.38 -4.67 -11.22
C LEU A 199 10.51 -5.83 -10.74
N PHE A 200 9.32 -5.98 -11.36
CA PHE A 200 8.37 -7.06 -11.05
C PHE A 200 8.06 -7.19 -9.54
N GLY A 201 8.32 -6.12 -8.77
CA GLY A 201 8.02 -6.09 -7.37
C GLY A 201 9.18 -6.15 -6.40
N LEU A 202 10.38 -6.00 -6.85
CA LEU A 202 11.55 -5.95 -5.98
C LEU A 202 11.67 -4.64 -5.20
N PHE A 203 11.19 -3.53 -5.77
CA PHE A 203 11.26 -2.21 -5.14
C PHE A 203 9.94 -1.48 -5.29
N SER A 204 9.60 -0.65 -4.30
CA SER A 204 8.47 0.27 -4.43
C SER A 204 8.84 1.53 -5.21
N VAL A 205 7.84 2.15 -5.82
CA VAL A 205 7.97 3.43 -6.52
C VAL A 205 8.22 4.62 -5.57
N PHE A 206 8.13 4.41 -4.27
CA PHE A 206 8.21 5.45 -3.26
C PHE A 206 9.66 5.72 -2.85
N ASN A 207 10.20 6.88 -3.26
CA ASN A 207 11.52 7.32 -2.85
C ASN A 207 11.51 7.73 -1.36
N SER A 208 12.31 7.02 -0.55
CA SER A 208 12.39 7.22 0.89
C SER A 208 12.83 8.63 1.33
N ASP A 209 13.48 9.41 0.47
CA ASP A 209 13.88 10.78 0.79
C ASP A 209 12.75 11.79 0.55
N ALA A 210 11.78 11.46 -0.31
CA ALA A 210 10.62 12.30 -0.58
C ALA A 210 9.42 11.98 0.33
N VAL A 211 9.33 10.78 0.89
CA VAL A 211 8.20 10.36 1.73
C VAL A 211 8.34 10.86 3.16
N GLN A 212 7.24 11.27 3.77
CA GLN A 212 7.13 11.65 5.18
C GLN A 212 6.66 10.47 6.03
N SER A 213 5.52 9.89 5.66
CA SER A 213 4.89 8.79 6.40
C SER A 213 3.99 7.96 5.49
N VAL A 214 3.61 6.80 5.99
CA VAL A 214 2.64 5.92 5.34
C VAL A 214 1.65 5.44 6.39
N ASP A 215 0.36 5.56 6.08
CA ASP A 215 -0.72 4.99 6.84
C ASP A 215 -1.30 3.77 6.11
N LEU A 216 -1.26 2.62 6.76
CA LEU A 216 -1.88 1.39 6.27
C LEU A 216 -3.14 1.11 7.07
N TYR A 217 -4.30 1.13 6.42
CA TYR A 217 -5.58 0.73 6.98
C TYR A 217 -5.89 -0.70 6.55
N LYS A 218 -5.91 -1.64 7.48
CA LYS A 218 -6.28 -3.07 7.25
C LYS A 218 -7.76 -3.32 7.54
N SER A 219 -8.41 -2.41 8.27
CA SER A 219 -9.85 -2.38 8.59
C SER A 219 -10.25 -0.98 9.05
N GLY A 220 -11.54 -0.78 9.36
CA GLY A 220 -12.00 0.51 9.88
C GLY A 220 -11.76 1.66 8.90
N PHE A 221 -11.96 1.42 7.62
CA PHE A 221 -11.68 2.39 6.57
C PHE A 221 -12.55 3.63 6.71
N PRO A 222 -11.99 4.85 6.80
CA PRO A 222 -12.76 6.08 6.71
C PRO A 222 -13.64 6.15 5.45
N ALA A 223 -14.83 6.74 5.54
CA ALA A 223 -15.80 6.79 4.43
C ALA A 223 -15.28 7.51 3.18
N GLN A 224 -14.26 8.34 3.35
CA GLN A 224 -13.57 9.03 2.25
C GLN A 224 -12.82 8.11 1.28
N PHE A 225 -12.44 6.91 1.71
CA PHE A 225 -11.74 5.93 0.86
C PHE A 225 -12.75 4.93 0.26
N GLY A 226 -12.58 4.55 -0.99
CA GLY A 226 -13.44 3.59 -1.69
C GLY A 226 -12.78 3.06 -2.96
N GLY A 227 -13.52 2.26 -3.73
CA GLY A 227 -13.04 1.71 -5.00
C GLY A 227 -12.08 0.53 -4.88
N ARG A 228 -11.77 0.06 -3.65
CA ARG A 228 -10.95 -1.15 -3.37
C ARG A 228 -11.52 -1.90 -2.17
N LEU A 229 -11.13 -3.18 -2.00
CA LEU A 229 -11.82 -4.12 -1.11
C LEU A 229 -11.03 -4.57 0.11
N SER A 230 -9.70 -4.34 0.16
CA SER A 230 -8.84 -5.02 1.13
C SER A 230 -8.12 -4.09 2.10
N SER A 231 -7.41 -3.10 1.61
CA SER A 231 -6.68 -2.14 2.44
C SER A 231 -6.53 -0.79 1.77
N VAL A 232 -6.11 0.21 2.54
CA VAL A 232 -5.68 1.52 2.03
C VAL A 232 -4.25 1.76 2.48
N VAL A 233 -3.37 2.07 1.54
CA VAL A 233 -1.98 2.51 1.77
C VAL A 233 -1.91 3.97 1.36
N ASP A 234 -1.88 4.88 2.32
CA ASP A 234 -1.87 6.31 2.09
C ASP A 234 -0.47 6.87 2.34
N VAL A 235 0.26 7.15 1.27
CA VAL A 235 1.63 7.66 1.30
C VAL A 235 1.62 9.18 1.23
N LYS A 236 2.24 9.82 2.21
CA LYS A 236 2.39 11.28 2.28
C LYS A 236 3.80 11.67 1.91
N LEU A 237 3.94 12.60 0.96
CA LEU A 237 5.22 13.23 0.65
C LEU A 237 5.54 14.35 1.65
N ARG A 238 6.83 14.52 1.93
CA ARG A 238 7.34 15.61 2.75
C ARG A 238 7.06 16.97 2.10
N GLU A 239 6.89 17.98 2.94
CA GLU A 239 7.01 19.38 2.53
C GLU A 239 8.49 19.75 2.45
N GLY A 240 8.87 20.67 1.58
CA GLY A 240 10.21 21.23 1.53
C GLY A 240 10.52 22.17 2.73
N ASP A 241 11.79 22.38 2.99
CA ASP A 241 12.24 23.33 4.03
C ASP A 241 11.87 24.78 3.64
N ARG A 242 11.22 25.52 4.57
CA ARG A 242 10.79 26.91 4.32
C ARG A 242 11.84 27.95 4.68
N GLN A 243 12.96 27.55 5.28
CA GLN A 243 13.99 28.48 5.79
C GLN A 243 15.32 28.31 5.10
N HIS A 244 15.70 27.05 4.77
CA HIS A 244 17.03 26.72 4.23
C HIS A 244 16.93 25.90 2.96
N TYR A 245 17.93 26.04 2.11
CA TYR A 245 18.14 25.10 1.03
C TYR A 245 18.92 23.92 1.56
N VAL A 246 18.42 22.72 1.32
CA VAL A 246 18.98 21.46 1.82
C VAL A 246 19.10 20.47 0.68
N ALA A 247 20.27 19.83 0.58
CA ALA A 247 20.50 18.72 -0.31
C ALA A 247 20.67 17.43 0.53
N THR A 248 19.88 16.41 0.21
CA THR A 248 19.95 15.08 0.86
C THR A 248 20.12 14.04 -0.23
N GLY A 249 20.96 13.03 -0.02
CA GLY A 249 21.14 11.99 -1.00
C GLY A 249 21.73 10.71 -0.44
N GLY A 250 21.80 9.72 -1.31
CA GLY A 250 22.42 8.43 -1.00
C GLY A 250 23.04 7.81 -2.24
N ILE A 251 24.21 7.21 -2.07
CA ILE A 251 24.93 6.46 -3.10
C ILE A 251 25.09 5.04 -2.60
N GLY A 252 24.42 4.12 -3.25
CA GLY A 252 24.47 2.67 -2.97
C GLY A 252 25.17 1.90 -4.07
N LEU A 253 25.20 0.57 -3.95
CA LEU A 253 25.86 -0.31 -4.93
C LEU A 253 25.16 -0.34 -6.28
N ILE A 254 23.81 -0.25 -6.29
CA ILE A 254 23.03 -0.40 -7.52
C ILE A 254 22.15 0.80 -7.84
N SER A 255 22.04 1.77 -6.92
CA SER A 255 21.17 2.93 -7.08
C SER A 255 21.75 4.16 -6.40
N SER A 256 21.35 5.32 -6.89
CA SER A 256 21.61 6.62 -6.26
C SER A 256 20.34 7.44 -6.23
N ARG A 257 20.23 8.28 -5.20
CA ARG A 257 19.13 9.23 -5.03
C ARG A 257 19.66 10.59 -4.60
N LEU A 258 18.96 11.62 -5.03
CA LEU A 258 19.25 13.01 -4.66
C LEU A 258 17.94 13.75 -4.46
N THR A 259 17.85 14.49 -3.39
CA THR A 259 16.71 15.33 -3.04
C THR A 259 17.21 16.73 -2.75
N TYR A 260 16.56 17.73 -3.33
CA TYR A 260 16.84 19.14 -3.10
C TYR A 260 15.55 19.84 -2.68
N GLU A 261 15.63 20.60 -1.60
CA GLU A 261 14.49 21.29 -1.01
C GLU A 261 14.86 22.71 -0.59
N GLY A 262 13.87 23.60 -0.53
CA GLY A 262 14.12 24.97 -0.09
C GLY A 262 12.89 25.87 -0.10
N PRO A 263 13.06 27.13 0.38
CA PRO A 263 12.01 28.12 0.48
C PRO A 263 11.58 28.68 -0.87
N ILE A 264 10.30 29.04 -0.98
CA ILE A 264 9.72 29.84 -2.03
C ILE A 264 9.31 31.19 -1.43
N ASN A 265 9.71 32.28 -2.08
CA ASN A 265 9.31 33.64 -1.75
C ASN A 265 9.42 33.95 -0.24
N LYS A 266 10.66 33.93 0.29
CA LYS A 266 10.99 34.24 1.69
C LYS A 266 10.17 33.43 2.71
N GLY A 267 9.96 32.12 2.46
CA GLY A 267 9.27 31.20 3.36
C GLY A 267 7.74 31.23 3.27
N LYS A 268 7.14 31.96 2.32
CA LYS A 268 5.69 31.85 2.05
C LYS A 268 5.29 30.47 1.52
N GLY A 269 6.24 29.74 0.97
CA GLY A 269 6.09 28.38 0.51
C GLY A 269 7.40 27.62 0.58
N SER A 270 7.36 26.36 0.15
CA SER A 270 8.55 25.52 -0.01
C SER A 270 8.39 24.57 -1.19
N PHE A 271 9.51 24.08 -1.68
CA PHE A 271 9.54 23.02 -2.67
C PHE A 271 10.49 21.90 -2.25
N ILE A 272 10.22 20.72 -2.75
CA ILE A 272 11.09 19.55 -2.68
C ILE A 272 11.07 18.85 -4.03
N VAL A 273 12.25 18.52 -4.55
CA VAL A 273 12.45 17.77 -5.77
C VAL A 273 13.38 16.61 -5.47
N SER A 274 13.00 15.42 -5.87
CA SER A 274 13.76 14.20 -5.57
C SER A 274 13.85 13.33 -6.81
N GLY A 275 15.06 12.85 -7.11
CA GLY A 275 15.33 11.88 -8.16
C GLY A 275 16.00 10.63 -7.62
N ARG A 276 15.69 9.48 -8.21
CA ARG A 276 16.32 8.19 -7.94
C ARG A 276 16.51 7.44 -9.25
N ARG A 277 17.64 6.75 -9.41
CA ARG A 277 17.93 5.87 -10.54
C ARG A 277 18.73 4.67 -10.09
N THR A 278 18.38 3.49 -10.62
CA THR A 278 19.26 2.33 -10.59
C THR A 278 20.18 2.33 -11.81
N TYR A 279 21.35 1.74 -11.67
CA TYR A 279 22.37 1.69 -12.72
C TYR A 279 22.92 0.28 -12.96
N PHE A 280 22.07 -0.73 -12.77
CA PHE A 280 22.40 -2.12 -13.05
C PHE A 280 22.76 -2.32 -14.53
N ASP A 281 22.11 -1.59 -15.43
CA ASP A 281 22.39 -1.55 -16.87
C ASP A 281 23.86 -1.15 -17.22
N ILE A 282 24.50 -0.33 -16.40
CA ILE A 282 25.91 0.05 -16.63
C ILE A 282 26.81 -1.18 -16.51
N PHE A 283 26.56 -2.05 -15.52
CA PHE A 283 27.33 -3.26 -15.29
C PHE A 283 27.03 -4.32 -16.36
N THR A 284 25.75 -4.55 -16.67
CA THR A 284 25.37 -5.55 -17.69
C THR A 284 25.91 -5.19 -19.06
N ARG A 285 25.84 -3.93 -19.47
CA ARG A 285 26.42 -3.45 -20.73
C ARG A 285 27.92 -3.60 -20.79
N ALA A 286 28.64 -3.32 -19.70
CA ALA A 286 30.08 -3.52 -19.65
C ALA A 286 30.48 -5.00 -19.76
N ILE A 287 29.74 -5.90 -19.10
CA ILE A 287 29.92 -7.35 -19.18
C ILE A 287 29.58 -7.86 -20.58
N ASN A 288 28.47 -7.43 -21.14
CA ASN A 288 28.03 -7.82 -22.48
C ASN A 288 29.07 -7.42 -23.54
N LYS A 289 29.53 -6.17 -23.52
CA LYS A 289 30.55 -5.65 -24.43
C LYS A 289 31.87 -6.43 -24.35
N ARG A 290 32.28 -6.83 -23.13
CA ARG A 290 33.49 -7.63 -22.94
C ARG A 290 33.37 -9.03 -23.51
N ASN A 291 32.18 -9.61 -23.52
CA ASN A 291 31.94 -11.00 -23.88
C ASN A 291 31.28 -11.17 -25.27
N GLU A 292 30.95 -10.09 -25.99
CA GLU A 292 30.19 -10.10 -27.27
C GLU A 292 30.83 -10.96 -28.37
N LYS A 293 32.16 -11.19 -28.31
CA LYS A 293 32.93 -11.99 -29.29
C LYS A 293 32.99 -13.49 -28.97
N LYS A 294 32.41 -13.93 -27.84
CA LYS A 294 32.41 -15.35 -27.49
C LYS A 294 31.25 -16.07 -28.21
N GLU A 295 31.52 -17.17 -28.88
CA GLU A 295 30.56 -17.87 -29.74
C GLU A 295 29.26 -18.28 -29.01
N ASP A 296 29.35 -18.71 -27.75
CA ASP A 296 28.18 -19.18 -26.98
C ASP A 296 27.69 -18.16 -25.95
N TYR A 297 28.05 -16.88 -26.09
CA TYR A 297 27.65 -15.88 -25.12
C TYR A 297 26.22 -15.40 -25.35
N SER A 298 25.35 -15.63 -24.35
CA SER A 298 24.03 -15.04 -24.30
C SER A 298 24.09 -13.72 -23.50
N PRO A 299 23.78 -12.56 -24.10
CA PRO A 299 23.81 -11.29 -23.41
C PRO A 299 22.89 -11.25 -22.19
N ILE A 300 23.38 -10.65 -21.11
CA ILE A 300 22.58 -10.40 -19.90
C ILE A 300 21.58 -9.27 -20.21
N PRO A 301 20.30 -9.41 -19.87
CA PRO A 301 19.34 -8.34 -20.04
C PRO A 301 19.74 -7.05 -19.32
N ASP A 302 19.54 -5.91 -19.97
CA ASP A 302 19.68 -4.60 -19.35
C ASP A 302 18.42 -4.27 -18.57
N TYR A 303 18.61 -3.74 -17.36
CA TYR A 303 17.51 -3.24 -16.55
C TYR A 303 17.90 -1.98 -15.80
N TYR A 304 17.01 -1.00 -15.80
CA TYR A 304 17.07 0.15 -14.91
C TYR A 304 15.68 0.72 -14.68
N PHE A 305 15.52 1.43 -13.57
CA PHE A 305 14.39 2.32 -13.35
C PHE A 305 14.86 3.70 -12.89
N TYR A 306 13.98 4.66 -13.03
CA TYR A 306 14.14 5.98 -12.47
C TYR A 306 12.82 6.52 -11.94
N ASP A 307 12.93 7.34 -10.88
CA ASP A 307 11.84 8.07 -10.25
C ASP A 307 12.17 9.54 -10.16
N PHE A 308 11.16 10.33 -10.34
CA PHE A 308 11.20 11.76 -10.10
C PHE A 308 9.97 12.16 -9.28
N ASN A 309 10.17 12.85 -8.16
CA ASN A 309 9.12 13.41 -7.31
C ASN A 309 9.31 14.91 -7.22
N ALA A 310 8.24 15.68 -7.32
CA ALA A 310 8.25 17.10 -7.03
C ALA A 310 7.03 17.46 -6.20
N LYS A 311 7.22 18.24 -5.13
CA LYS A 311 6.14 18.83 -4.36
C LYS A 311 6.45 20.28 -4.06
N ALA A 312 5.45 21.13 -4.16
CA ALA A 312 5.54 22.53 -3.80
C ALA A 312 4.30 22.94 -3.02
N ASN A 313 4.47 23.84 -2.09
CA ASN A 313 3.35 24.46 -1.38
C ASN A 313 3.53 25.98 -1.38
N TYR A 314 2.41 26.69 -1.35
CA TYR A 314 2.41 28.16 -1.30
C TYR A 314 1.22 28.67 -0.51
N THR A 315 1.49 29.54 0.47
CA THR A 315 0.48 30.21 1.30
C THR A 315 0.02 31.49 0.59
N LEU A 316 -1.18 31.49 0.04
CA LEU A 316 -1.77 32.63 -0.67
C LEU A 316 -2.23 33.71 0.31
N GLY A 317 -2.69 33.31 1.49
CA GLY A 317 -3.22 34.18 2.55
C GLY A 317 -3.40 33.45 3.85
N ALA A 318 -4.01 34.10 4.83
CA ALA A 318 -4.22 33.52 6.15
C ALA A 318 -5.14 32.28 6.14
N LYS A 319 -5.96 32.11 5.10
CA LYS A 319 -6.97 31.05 4.99
C LYS A 319 -6.69 30.06 3.85
N ASP A 320 -5.80 30.39 2.92
CA ASP A 320 -5.63 29.69 1.66
C ASP A 320 -4.20 29.18 1.49
N GLN A 321 -4.10 27.91 1.12
CA GLN A 321 -2.84 27.26 0.81
C GLN A 321 -3.00 26.35 -0.42
N LEU A 322 -2.07 26.47 -1.37
CA LEU A 322 -1.97 25.62 -2.54
C LEU A 322 -0.85 24.60 -2.36
N PHE A 323 -1.07 23.40 -2.91
CA PHE A 323 -0.10 22.33 -3.00
C PHE A 323 -0.08 21.77 -4.40
N PHE A 324 1.09 21.55 -4.92
CA PHE A 324 1.32 20.81 -6.14
C PHE A 324 2.18 19.60 -5.82
N THR A 325 1.77 18.43 -6.31
CA THR A 325 2.52 17.16 -6.17
C THR A 325 2.63 16.51 -7.53
N SER A 326 3.81 16.01 -7.90
CA SER A 326 4.03 15.25 -9.12
C SER A 326 4.94 14.07 -8.87
N TYR A 327 4.67 12.96 -9.54
CA TYR A 327 5.50 11.76 -9.59
C TYR A 327 5.60 11.27 -11.04
N LEU A 328 6.80 10.88 -11.44
CA LEU A 328 7.11 10.20 -12.69
C LEU A 328 8.05 9.03 -12.39
N GLY A 329 7.65 7.82 -12.68
CA GLY A 329 8.50 6.64 -12.56
C GLY A 329 8.42 5.78 -13.80
N ARG A 330 9.55 5.21 -14.20
CA ARG A 330 9.62 4.33 -15.35
C ARG A 330 10.67 3.25 -15.17
N ASP A 331 10.27 2.02 -15.53
CA ASP A 331 11.13 0.86 -15.66
C ASP A 331 11.43 0.60 -17.12
N VAL A 332 12.64 0.15 -17.41
CA VAL A 332 13.09 -0.26 -18.74
C VAL A 332 13.87 -1.57 -18.61
N PHE A 333 13.37 -2.58 -19.27
CA PHE A 333 13.99 -3.89 -19.39
C PHE A 333 14.26 -4.17 -20.87
N GLY A 334 15.50 -4.41 -21.22
CA GLY A 334 15.92 -4.62 -22.62
C GLY A 334 16.80 -5.85 -22.77
N PHE A 335 16.63 -6.53 -23.89
CA PHE A 335 17.44 -7.67 -24.29
C PHE A 335 17.66 -7.64 -25.81
N SER A 336 18.91 -7.74 -26.24
CA SER A 336 19.27 -7.84 -27.67
C SER A 336 20.18 -9.02 -27.88
N SER A 337 19.87 -9.84 -28.88
CA SER A 337 20.67 -11.02 -29.27
C SER A 337 21.42 -10.74 -30.56
N PRO A 338 22.62 -11.30 -30.76
CA PRO A 338 23.36 -11.22 -32.03
C PRO A 338 22.56 -11.71 -33.27
N GLY A 339 21.54 -12.56 -33.08
CA GLY A 339 20.64 -13.03 -34.13
C GLY A 339 19.52 -12.08 -34.54
N GLY A 340 19.65 -10.78 -34.28
CA GLY A 340 18.67 -9.77 -34.70
C GLY A 340 17.43 -9.64 -33.80
N PHE A 341 17.31 -10.44 -32.73
CA PHE A 341 16.21 -10.37 -31.79
C PHE A 341 16.41 -9.24 -30.81
N ASN A 342 15.45 -8.30 -30.75
CA ASN A 342 15.43 -7.20 -29.82
C ASN A 342 14.12 -7.20 -29.04
N PHE A 343 14.22 -7.29 -27.73
CA PHE A 343 13.11 -7.19 -26.79
C PHE A 343 13.25 -5.93 -25.96
N ASN A 344 12.22 -5.11 -25.90
CA ASN A 344 12.14 -3.94 -25.03
C ASN A 344 10.80 -3.95 -24.31
N PHE A 345 10.85 -3.87 -22.99
CA PHE A 345 9.69 -3.79 -22.13
C PHE A 345 9.85 -2.60 -21.18
N SER A 346 8.88 -1.69 -21.21
CA SER A 346 8.88 -0.54 -20.32
C SER A 346 7.49 -0.34 -19.70
N TRP A 347 7.46 0.08 -18.43
CA TRP A 347 6.24 0.41 -17.72
C TRP A 347 6.48 1.53 -16.72
N GLY A 348 5.39 2.16 -16.23
CA GLY A 348 5.53 3.20 -15.22
C GLY A 348 4.28 3.99 -14.98
N ASN A 349 4.35 4.84 -13.94
CA ASN A 349 3.28 5.75 -13.53
C ASN A 349 3.68 7.21 -13.75
N THR A 350 2.70 8.03 -14.11
CA THR A 350 2.80 9.49 -14.09
C THR A 350 1.64 10.04 -13.28
N ILE A 351 1.91 10.86 -12.27
CA ILE A 351 0.91 11.45 -11.39
C ILE A 351 1.16 12.96 -11.30
N ALA A 352 0.08 13.73 -11.34
CA ALA A 352 0.12 15.15 -10.98
C ALA A 352 -1.15 15.50 -10.20
N THR A 353 -1.00 16.31 -9.15
CA THR A 353 -2.09 16.72 -8.25
C THR A 353 -1.94 18.19 -7.90
N LEU A 354 -3.01 18.94 -8.06
CA LEU A 354 -3.14 20.29 -7.53
C LEU A 354 -4.20 20.27 -6.42
N ARG A 355 -3.86 20.73 -5.23
CA ARG A 355 -4.73 20.75 -4.07
C ARG A 355 -4.80 22.15 -3.46
N TRP A 356 -6.00 22.61 -3.20
CA TRP A 356 -6.30 23.86 -2.52
C TRP A 356 -6.93 23.56 -1.15
N ASN A 357 -6.33 24.10 -0.10
CA ASN A 357 -6.85 24.07 1.26
C ASN A 357 -7.41 25.44 1.60
N HIS A 358 -8.67 25.48 2.05
CA HIS A 358 -9.29 26.69 2.53
C HIS A 358 -9.86 26.53 3.94
N VAL A 359 -9.65 27.53 4.79
CA VAL A 359 -10.16 27.60 6.15
C VAL A 359 -11.31 28.58 6.20
N PHE A 360 -12.55 28.10 6.18
CA PHE A 360 -13.73 28.96 6.32
C PHE A 360 -13.83 29.56 7.71
N SER A 361 -13.66 28.70 8.73
CA SER A 361 -13.67 29.08 10.14
C SER A 361 -12.70 28.19 10.93
N PRO A 362 -12.45 28.49 12.22
CA PRO A 362 -11.64 27.59 13.06
C PRO A 362 -12.16 26.15 13.15
N GLN A 363 -13.43 25.94 12.84
CA GLN A 363 -14.12 24.64 12.93
C GLN A 363 -14.37 23.97 11.58
N LEU A 364 -14.26 24.72 10.48
CA LEU A 364 -14.61 24.22 9.14
C LEU A 364 -13.45 24.40 8.14
N PHE A 365 -12.99 23.29 7.61
CA PHE A 365 -11.98 23.20 6.54
C PHE A 365 -12.55 22.59 5.28
N VAL A 366 -11.95 22.95 4.16
CA VAL A 366 -12.15 22.27 2.89
C VAL A 366 -10.81 21.96 2.23
N ASN A 367 -10.73 20.79 1.63
CA ASN A 367 -9.67 20.38 0.72
C ASN A 367 -10.30 20.08 -0.63
N THR A 368 -9.92 20.81 -1.66
CA THR A 368 -10.30 20.51 -3.04
C THR A 368 -9.06 20.14 -3.83
N SER A 369 -9.12 19.05 -4.57
CA SER A 369 -8.02 18.59 -5.41
C SER A 369 -8.49 18.17 -6.78
N VAL A 370 -7.64 18.41 -7.78
CA VAL A 370 -7.72 17.83 -9.10
C VAL A 370 -6.44 17.06 -9.38
N SER A 371 -6.56 15.87 -9.93
CA SER A 371 -5.40 15.02 -10.16
C SER A 371 -5.53 14.21 -11.44
N VAL A 372 -4.38 13.86 -12.00
CA VAL A 372 -4.23 12.88 -13.08
C VAL A 372 -3.33 11.75 -12.61
N SER A 373 -3.71 10.53 -12.93
CA SER A 373 -2.90 9.32 -12.74
C SER A 373 -2.90 8.53 -14.04
N ASP A 374 -1.72 8.26 -14.57
CA ASP A 374 -1.52 7.49 -15.81
C ASP A 374 -0.56 6.33 -15.52
N TYR A 375 -1.00 5.12 -15.78
CA TYR A 375 -0.17 3.92 -15.79
C TYR A 375 -0.18 3.30 -17.16
N LYS A 376 1.00 2.98 -17.68
CA LYS A 376 1.12 2.31 -18.97
C LYS A 376 2.28 1.34 -19.02
N TYR A 377 2.13 0.31 -19.82
CA TYR A 377 3.24 -0.52 -20.23
C TYR A 377 3.30 -0.64 -21.76
N ASN A 378 4.50 -0.82 -22.28
CA ASN A 378 4.76 -1.13 -23.68
C ASN A 378 5.82 -2.22 -23.75
N LEU A 379 5.51 -3.27 -24.49
CA LEU A 379 6.40 -4.36 -24.85
C LEU A 379 6.60 -4.32 -26.35
N THR A 380 7.84 -4.27 -26.81
CA THR A 380 8.17 -4.31 -28.23
C THR A 380 9.17 -5.44 -28.45
N ASN A 381 8.86 -6.30 -29.39
CA ASN A 381 9.72 -7.37 -29.84
C ASN A 381 10.01 -7.18 -31.33
N ARG A 382 11.29 -7.16 -31.69
CA ARG A 382 11.74 -7.07 -33.08
C ARG A 382 12.61 -8.27 -33.40
N LEU A 383 12.24 -8.97 -34.47
CA LEU A 383 13.02 -10.06 -35.05
C LEU A 383 13.22 -9.75 -36.52
N ASP A 384 14.45 -9.40 -36.89
CA ASP A 384 14.82 -8.94 -38.24
C ASP A 384 13.90 -7.80 -38.73
N GLN A 385 13.05 -8.10 -39.73
CA GLN A 385 12.11 -7.13 -40.31
C GLN A 385 10.74 -7.12 -39.61
N PHE A 386 10.48 -8.07 -38.69
CA PHE A 386 9.22 -8.13 -38.00
C PHE A 386 9.28 -7.37 -36.69
N THR A 387 8.29 -6.50 -36.46
CA THR A 387 8.10 -5.83 -35.18
C THR A 387 6.73 -6.22 -34.63
N PHE A 388 6.73 -6.62 -33.40
CA PHE A 388 5.52 -6.94 -32.63
C PHE A 388 5.49 -6.05 -31.39
N GLY A 389 4.39 -5.34 -31.20
CA GLY A 389 4.17 -4.46 -30.05
C GLY A 389 2.93 -4.89 -29.27
N LEU A 390 3.03 -4.89 -27.94
CA LEU A 390 1.92 -5.10 -27.02
C LEU A 390 1.92 -3.96 -25.98
N GLY A 391 0.77 -3.37 -25.70
CA GLY A 391 0.66 -2.31 -24.72
C GLY A 391 -0.71 -2.26 -24.05
N SER A 392 -0.74 -1.64 -22.87
CA SER A 392 -1.98 -1.29 -22.18
C SER A 392 -1.76 -0.04 -21.34
N HIS A 393 -2.83 0.70 -21.08
CA HIS A 393 -2.77 1.87 -20.20
C HIS A 393 -4.08 2.03 -19.43
N ILE A 394 -3.99 2.76 -18.32
CA ILE A 394 -5.14 3.31 -17.61
C ILE A 394 -4.81 4.73 -17.19
N THR A 395 -5.69 5.66 -17.56
CA THR A 395 -5.54 7.08 -17.26
C THR A 395 -6.79 7.56 -16.53
N ASP A 396 -6.59 8.20 -15.37
CA ASP A 396 -7.64 8.75 -14.52
C ASP A 396 -7.53 10.27 -14.41
N PHE A 397 -8.67 10.96 -14.54
CA PHE A 397 -8.82 12.35 -14.18
C PHE A 397 -9.78 12.42 -12.99
N THR A 398 -9.28 12.86 -11.82
CA THR A 398 -10.06 12.86 -10.58
C THR A 398 -10.22 14.26 -10.03
N GLY A 399 -11.45 14.64 -9.72
CA GLY A 399 -11.83 15.80 -8.93
C GLY A 399 -12.37 15.34 -7.58
N ARG A 400 -11.92 15.96 -6.48
CA ARG A 400 -12.32 15.60 -5.13
C ARG A 400 -12.42 16.82 -4.24
N THR A 401 -13.44 16.85 -3.38
CA THR A 401 -13.61 17.87 -2.34
C THR A 401 -13.96 17.19 -1.03
N ASP A 402 -13.22 17.51 0.01
CA ASP A 402 -13.37 17.00 1.38
C ASP A 402 -13.65 18.18 2.33
N PHE A 403 -14.70 18.07 3.13
CA PHE A 403 -15.04 18.98 4.21
C PHE A 403 -14.77 18.29 5.54
N GLU A 404 -14.20 19.03 6.48
CA GLU A 404 -14.07 18.61 7.87
C GLU A 404 -14.63 19.68 8.78
N TYR A 405 -15.61 19.30 9.60
CA TYR A 405 -16.32 20.19 10.50
C TYR A 405 -16.29 19.66 11.92
N THR A 406 -15.66 20.42 12.82
CA THR A 406 -15.51 20.10 14.25
C THR A 406 -16.25 21.15 15.08
N PRO A 407 -17.58 20.99 15.28
CA PRO A 407 -18.41 21.98 16.01
C PRO A 407 -18.03 22.07 17.49
N ASN A 408 -17.60 20.94 18.07
CA ASN A 408 -17.26 20.82 19.49
C ASN A 408 -16.23 19.68 19.68
N ASP A 409 -15.87 19.38 20.92
CA ASP A 409 -14.92 18.33 21.31
C ASP A 409 -15.46 16.88 21.20
N ARG A 410 -16.77 16.72 20.93
CA ARG A 410 -17.43 15.42 20.84
C ARG A 410 -17.63 14.92 19.40
N HIS A 411 -17.73 15.83 18.45
CA HIS A 411 -18.07 15.50 17.07
C HIS A 411 -17.00 15.96 16.07
N VAL A 412 -16.59 15.09 15.19
CA VAL A 412 -15.76 15.39 14.02
C VAL A 412 -16.48 14.86 12.77
N PHE A 413 -17.21 15.74 12.09
CA PHE A 413 -17.88 15.43 10.84
C PHE A 413 -16.92 15.53 9.67
N LYS A 414 -16.93 14.52 8.81
CA LYS A 414 -16.25 14.54 7.51
C LYS A 414 -17.27 14.24 6.43
N ALA A 415 -17.29 15.04 5.36
CA ALA A 415 -18.14 14.82 4.20
C ALA A 415 -17.37 15.20 2.95
N GLY A 416 -17.77 14.62 1.81
CA GLY A 416 -17.12 14.99 0.55
C GLY A 416 -17.73 14.33 -0.66
N ALA A 417 -17.18 14.72 -1.80
CA ALA A 417 -17.53 14.20 -3.11
C ALA A 417 -16.28 13.87 -3.91
N MET A 418 -16.36 12.84 -4.72
CA MET A 418 -15.31 12.41 -5.65
C MET A 418 -15.96 12.11 -7.00
N PHE A 419 -15.26 12.51 -8.05
CA PHE A 419 -15.60 12.18 -9.44
C PHE A 419 -14.31 11.77 -10.15
N THR A 420 -14.32 10.63 -10.84
CA THR A 420 -13.18 10.14 -11.62
C THR A 420 -13.66 9.73 -13.01
N GLN A 421 -12.98 10.22 -14.02
CA GLN A 421 -13.10 9.75 -15.40
C GLN A 421 -11.93 8.82 -15.68
N HIS A 422 -12.25 7.59 -16.07
CA HIS A 422 -11.29 6.55 -16.43
C HIS A 422 -11.21 6.36 -17.93
N GLN A 423 -10.01 6.16 -18.43
CA GLN A 423 -9.73 5.70 -19.79
C GLN A 423 -8.88 4.43 -19.73
N PHE A 424 -9.35 3.34 -20.32
CA PHE A 424 -8.70 2.03 -20.33
C PHE A 424 -8.27 1.70 -21.76
N GLY A 425 -6.98 1.49 -21.99
CA GLY A 425 -6.46 0.82 -23.19
C GLY A 425 -6.17 -0.64 -22.85
N VAL A 426 -7.11 -1.53 -23.18
CA VAL A 426 -7.13 -2.92 -22.68
C VAL A 426 -6.31 -3.89 -23.52
N GLY A 427 -5.76 -3.48 -24.61
CA GLY A 427 -4.92 -4.34 -25.43
C GLY A 427 -4.60 -3.67 -26.75
N ARG A 428 -3.48 -3.00 -26.78
CA ARG A 428 -2.90 -2.50 -28.01
C ARG A 428 -1.98 -3.58 -28.57
N LEU A 429 -2.23 -3.99 -29.78
CA LEU A 429 -1.37 -4.88 -30.54
C LEU A 429 -0.94 -4.18 -31.84
N ASP A 430 0.33 -4.18 -32.12
CA ASP A 430 0.90 -3.71 -33.38
C ASP A 430 1.81 -4.83 -33.96
N ALA A 431 1.59 -5.23 -35.19
CA ALA A 431 2.43 -6.18 -35.89
C ALA A 431 2.78 -5.63 -37.29
N ASN A 432 4.06 -5.41 -37.54
CA ASN A 432 4.55 -4.83 -38.79
C ASN A 432 5.69 -5.65 -39.36
N SER A 433 5.72 -5.82 -40.67
CA SER A 433 6.90 -6.28 -41.41
C SER A 433 7.56 -5.14 -42.17
N GLY A 434 8.90 -5.15 -42.23
CA GLY A 434 9.66 -4.09 -42.89
C GLY A 434 9.38 -3.93 -44.40
N ASP A 435 8.82 -4.96 -45.04
CA ASP A 435 8.35 -4.93 -46.44
C ASP A 435 6.89 -4.47 -46.59
N GLY A 436 6.22 -4.13 -45.47
CA GLY A 436 4.83 -3.66 -45.48
C GLY A 436 3.75 -4.69 -45.77
N ARG A 437 4.13 -5.98 -45.96
CA ARG A 437 3.17 -7.05 -46.24
C ARG A 437 2.33 -7.43 -45.05
N ILE A 438 2.85 -7.24 -43.84
CA ILE A 438 2.12 -7.36 -42.58
C ILE A 438 2.05 -5.99 -41.97
N ASN A 439 0.85 -5.48 -41.80
CA ASN A 439 0.55 -4.27 -41.06
C ASN A 439 -0.81 -4.50 -40.41
N PHE A 440 -0.77 -4.95 -39.17
CA PHE A 440 -1.96 -5.24 -38.37
C PHE A 440 -1.86 -4.48 -37.05
N GLY A 441 -2.92 -3.80 -36.68
CA GLY A 441 -3.04 -3.12 -35.38
C GLY A 441 -4.43 -3.29 -34.79
N SER A 442 -4.49 -3.44 -33.50
CA SER A 442 -5.73 -3.42 -32.70
C SER A 442 -5.51 -2.54 -31.49
N ASP A 443 -6.47 -1.67 -31.20
CA ASP A 443 -6.46 -0.81 -30.01
C ASP A 443 -7.87 -0.80 -29.41
N ILE A 444 -8.02 -1.47 -28.27
CA ILE A 444 -9.31 -1.60 -27.59
C ILE A 444 -9.35 -0.63 -26.42
N ASN A 445 -10.18 0.38 -26.52
CA ASN A 445 -10.33 1.42 -25.51
C ASN A 445 -11.72 1.38 -24.87
N TYR A 446 -11.79 1.49 -23.55
CA TYR A 446 -13.00 1.67 -22.77
C TYR A 446 -12.94 2.95 -21.96
N TYR A 447 -14.11 3.49 -21.66
CA TYR A 447 -14.26 4.68 -20.82
C TYR A 447 -15.18 4.36 -19.66
N GLY A 448 -14.87 4.89 -18.49
CA GLY A 448 -15.67 4.75 -17.29
C GLY A 448 -15.78 6.07 -16.53
N ILE A 449 -16.87 6.25 -15.82
CA ILE A 449 -17.08 7.36 -14.90
C ILE A 449 -17.41 6.78 -13.53
N GLU A 450 -16.61 7.11 -12.51
CA GLU A 450 -16.88 6.79 -11.11
C GLU A 450 -17.24 8.04 -10.33
N GLY A 451 -18.30 7.97 -9.54
CA GLY A 451 -18.71 9.04 -8.64
C GLY A 451 -18.95 8.53 -7.24
N ALA A 452 -18.69 9.36 -6.23
CA ALA A 452 -19.02 9.02 -4.86
C ALA A 452 -19.32 10.24 -4.00
N LEU A 453 -20.30 10.07 -3.10
CA LEU A 453 -20.60 10.98 -2.01
C LEU A 453 -20.39 10.25 -0.70
N TYR A 454 -19.83 10.89 0.31
CA TYR A 454 -19.60 10.28 1.60
C TYR A 454 -19.77 11.28 2.74
N ALA A 455 -20.18 10.73 3.89
CA ALA A 455 -20.23 11.46 5.14
C ALA A 455 -19.88 10.50 6.29
N SER A 456 -19.25 11.02 7.34
CA SER A 456 -18.98 10.29 8.58
C SER A 456 -18.96 11.23 9.77
N ASP A 457 -19.26 10.69 10.94
CA ASP A 457 -19.10 11.36 12.23
C ASP A 457 -18.26 10.48 13.17
N ASN A 458 -17.24 11.06 13.75
CA ASN A 458 -16.50 10.48 14.86
C ASN A 458 -17.01 11.11 16.15
N TYR A 459 -17.82 10.33 16.89
CA TYR A 459 -18.56 10.78 18.05
C TYR A 459 -17.97 10.25 19.36
N LYS A 460 -17.49 11.15 20.19
CA LYS A 460 -17.11 10.85 21.57
C LYS A 460 -18.35 10.85 22.47
N ALA A 461 -18.99 9.68 22.56
CA ALA A 461 -20.22 9.53 23.36
C ALA A 461 -19.97 9.72 24.86
N THR A 462 -18.85 9.17 25.37
CA THR A 462 -18.34 9.35 26.73
C THR A 462 -16.81 9.36 26.69
N ASP A 463 -16.14 9.60 27.82
CA ASP A 463 -14.68 9.47 27.91
C ASP A 463 -14.19 8.03 27.64
N LYS A 464 -15.05 7.04 27.88
CA LYS A 464 -14.75 5.61 27.65
C LYS A 464 -15.24 5.11 26.29
N LEU A 465 -16.29 5.66 25.72
CA LEU A 465 -16.94 5.18 24.49
C LEU A 465 -16.81 6.20 23.37
N GLN A 466 -16.18 5.81 22.29
CA GLN A 466 -16.08 6.57 21.04
C GLN A 466 -16.61 5.71 19.89
N LEU A 467 -17.44 6.32 19.05
CA LEU A 467 -18.11 5.70 17.92
C LEU A 467 -17.74 6.44 16.64
N GLU A 468 -17.58 5.73 15.55
CA GLU A 468 -17.44 6.34 14.24
C GLU A 468 -18.43 5.66 13.30
N GLY A 469 -19.33 6.43 12.72
CA GLY A 469 -20.30 6.01 11.71
C GLY A 469 -20.03 6.71 10.41
N GLY A 470 -20.05 5.98 9.30
CA GLY A 470 -19.82 6.53 7.98
C GLY A 470 -20.68 5.86 6.91
N LEU A 471 -21.03 6.62 5.90
CA LEU A 471 -21.78 6.16 4.75
C LEU A 471 -21.15 6.71 3.49
N ARG A 472 -20.95 5.84 2.49
CA ARG A 472 -20.51 6.21 1.15
C ARG A 472 -21.52 5.68 0.15
N LEU A 473 -21.97 6.55 -0.74
CA LEU A 473 -22.75 6.21 -1.92
C LEU A 473 -21.81 6.29 -3.11
N SER A 474 -21.56 5.17 -3.79
CA SER A 474 -20.72 5.12 -4.98
C SER A 474 -21.50 4.69 -6.20
N GLY A 475 -21.10 5.15 -7.37
CA GLY A 475 -21.67 4.79 -8.66
C GLY A 475 -20.60 4.71 -9.73
N PHE A 476 -20.81 3.83 -10.71
CA PHE A 476 -19.92 3.63 -11.85
C PHE A 476 -20.73 3.44 -13.13
N ARG A 477 -20.27 4.05 -14.21
CA ARG A 477 -20.86 3.90 -15.54
C ARG A 477 -19.78 3.60 -16.57
N SER A 478 -20.00 2.57 -17.40
CA SER A 478 -19.16 2.28 -18.57
C SER A 478 -20.06 1.91 -19.75
N GLY A 479 -20.01 2.72 -20.80
CA GLY A 479 -20.94 2.60 -21.92
C GLY A 479 -22.40 2.78 -21.48
N SER A 480 -23.24 1.76 -21.73
CA SER A 480 -24.66 1.71 -21.30
C SER A 480 -24.82 1.18 -19.87
N ASP A 481 -23.79 0.51 -19.32
CA ASP A 481 -23.90 -0.19 -18.05
C ASP A 481 -23.72 0.77 -16.88
N GLN A 482 -24.58 0.62 -15.86
CA GLN A 482 -24.56 1.44 -14.66
C GLN A 482 -24.62 0.56 -13.42
N TYR A 483 -23.80 0.89 -12.44
CA TYR A 483 -23.70 0.19 -11.16
C TYR A 483 -23.72 1.21 -10.01
N GLY A 484 -24.22 0.78 -8.87
CA GLY A 484 -24.24 1.62 -7.67
C GLY A 484 -24.08 0.80 -6.40
N GLY A 485 -23.55 1.40 -5.36
CA GLY A 485 -23.31 0.76 -4.08
C GLY A 485 -23.51 1.72 -2.90
N LEU A 486 -24.14 1.21 -1.84
CA LEU A 486 -24.19 1.86 -0.55
C LEU A 486 -23.20 1.15 0.38
N GLU A 487 -22.25 1.91 0.91
CA GLU A 487 -21.09 1.39 1.66
C GLU A 487 -21.13 1.89 3.12
N PRO A 488 -21.91 1.25 4.01
CA PRO A 488 -21.92 1.57 5.43
C PRO A 488 -20.59 1.13 6.09
N ARG A 489 -20.15 1.95 7.04
CA ARG A 489 -18.96 1.71 7.86
C ARG A 489 -19.26 2.10 9.29
N ALA A 490 -18.77 1.30 10.23
CA ALA A 490 -18.95 1.55 11.64
C ALA A 490 -17.70 1.11 12.41
N SER A 491 -17.28 1.94 13.35
CA SER A 491 -16.20 1.62 14.27
C SER A 491 -16.63 2.01 15.68
N ALA A 492 -16.23 1.22 16.66
CA ALA A 492 -16.47 1.50 18.07
C ALA A 492 -15.21 1.21 18.88
N ARG A 493 -14.90 2.08 19.83
CA ARG A 493 -13.86 1.87 20.81
C ARG A 493 -14.45 2.03 22.20
N TYR A 494 -14.21 1.04 23.06
CA TYR A 494 -14.51 1.12 24.48
C TYR A 494 -13.23 0.98 25.30
N SER A 495 -12.90 1.99 26.11
CA SER A 495 -11.77 1.98 27.04
C SER A 495 -12.25 1.45 28.40
N PHE A 496 -11.79 0.29 28.80
CA PHE A 496 -12.03 -0.23 30.15
C PHE A 496 -11.33 0.65 31.19
N ASN A 497 -10.12 1.04 30.86
CA ASN A 497 -9.24 1.95 31.62
C ASN A 497 -8.21 2.60 30.68
N ASP A 498 -7.28 3.37 31.21
CA ASP A 498 -6.23 4.07 30.43
C ASP A 498 -5.19 3.13 29.76
N ARG A 499 -5.25 1.84 30.05
CA ARG A 499 -4.30 0.83 29.55
C ARG A 499 -4.94 -0.27 28.72
N THR A 500 -6.26 -0.33 28.65
CA THR A 500 -6.98 -1.43 27.98
C THR A 500 -8.15 -0.89 27.19
N SER A 501 -8.20 -1.22 25.90
CA SER A 501 -9.33 -0.88 25.03
C SER A 501 -9.77 -2.07 24.18
N LEU A 502 -11.07 -2.12 23.93
CA LEU A 502 -11.74 -2.99 22.95
C LEU A 502 -12.12 -2.14 21.74
N LYS A 503 -11.89 -2.67 20.55
CA LYS A 503 -12.26 -2.03 19.28
C LYS A 503 -13.05 -3.01 18.42
N LEU A 504 -14.06 -2.50 17.74
CA LEU A 504 -14.90 -3.24 16.80
C LEU A 504 -15.04 -2.44 15.51
N ASN A 505 -15.02 -3.10 14.37
CA ASN A 505 -15.18 -2.49 13.07
C ASN A 505 -16.04 -3.32 12.14
N TYR A 506 -16.79 -2.63 11.29
CA TYR A 506 -17.49 -3.20 10.14
C TYR A 506 -17.34 -2.27 8.94
N ALA A 507 -17.12 -2.83 7.75
CA ALA A 507 -17.10 -2.08 6.50
C ALA A 507 -17.66 -2.93 5.35
N LEU A 508 -18.44 -2.28 4.48
CA LEU A 508 -18.84 -2.80 3.18
C LEU A 508 -18.21 -1.92 2.10
N MET A 509 -17.66 -2.55 1.06
CA MET A 509 -16.90 -1.87 0.00
C MET A 509 -17.22 -2.45 -1.37
N TYR A 510 -17.16 -1.59 -2.40
CA TYR A 510 -17.29 -1.95 -3.81
C TYR A 510 -16.01 -1.61 -4.58
N GLN A 511 -15.72 -2.38 -5.62
CA GLN A 511 -14.63 -2.14 -6.56
C GLN A 511 -15.16 -2.28 -7.98
N TYR A 512 -14.99 -1.22 -8.78
CA TYR A 512 -15.48 -1.12 -10.16
C TYR A 512 -14.39 -1.31 -11.21
N VAL A 513 -13.13 -1.17 -10.80
CA VAL A 513 -11.94 -1.31 -11.67
C VAL A 513 -11.12 -2.50 -11.19
N HIS A 514 -10.94 -3.49 -12.05
CA HIS A 514 -10.35 -4.79 -11.74
C HIS A 514 -8.99 -4.92 -12.40
N LEU A 515 -8.00 -5.46 -11.68
CA LEU A 515 -6.78 -5.97 -12.29
C LEU A 515 -6.96 -7.46 -12.56
N VAL A 516 -6.90 -7.83 -13.81
CA VAL A 516 -7.04 -9.23 -14.20
C VAL A 516 -5.65 -9.80 -14.42
N THR A 517 -5.28 -10.75 -13.58
CA THR A 517 -3.95 -11.37 -13.56
C THR A 517 -4.06 -12.88 -13.79
N ASN A 518 -3.20 -13.41 -14.64
CA ASN A 518 -3.14 -14.84 -14.94
C ASN A 518 -2.25 -15.62 -13.95
N SER A 519 -1.39 -14.96 -13.21
CA SER A 519 -0.37 -15.63 -12.40
C SER A 519 -0.61 -15.58 -10.89
N GLY A 520 -1.64 -14.87 -10.42
CA GLY A 520 -1.85 -14.61 -9.00
C GLY A 520 -0.81 -13.66 -8.37
N ALA A 521 0.24 -13.30 -9.12
CA ALA A 521 1.19 -12.24 -8.78
C ALA A 521 0.94 -11.06 -9.70
N SER A 522 0.83 -9.84 -9.16
CA SER A 522 0.71 -8.63 -10.00
C SER A 522 1.94 -8.45 -10.87
N LEU A 523 1.77 -8.58 -12.17
CA LEU A 523 2.80 -8.30 -13.16
C LEU A 523 2.54 -6.96 -13.83
N PRO A 524 3.57 -6.28 -14.35
CA PRO A 524 3.36 -5.05 -15.12
C PRO A 524 2.51 -5.22 -16.37
N THR A 525 2.39 -6.45 -16.89
CA THR A 525 1.58 -6.80 -18.07
C THR A 525 0.12 -7.12 -17.75
N ASP A 526 -0.28 -7.12 -16.48
CA ASP A 526 -1.66 -7.33 -16.09
C ASP A 526 -2.55 -6.19 -16.59
N ILE A 527 -3.80 -6.49 -16.90
CA ILE A 527 -4.72 -5.59 -17.58
C ILE A 527 -5.71 -5.01 -16.58
N TRP A 528 -5.83 -3.69 -16.54
CA TRP A 528 -6.89 -3.00 -15.82
C TRP A 528 -8.17 -2.97 -16.64
N TYR A 529 -9.25 -3.45 -16.07
CA TYR A 529 -10.52 -3.66 -16.75
C TYR A 529 -11.71 -3.07 -15.99
N PRO A 530 -12.64 -2.34 -16.65
CA PRO A 530 -13.80 -1.76 -15.97
C PRO A 530 -14.90 -2.80 -15.71
N SER A 531 -15.76 -2.52 -14.73
CA SER A 531 -17.07 -3.19 -14.64
C SER A 531 -17.92 -2.80 -15.84
N ARG A 532 -18.32 -3.80 -16.63
CA ARG A 532 -19.17 -3.64 -17.80
C ARG A 532 -19.77 -4.98 -18.23
N LEU A 533 -20.91 -4.98 -18.90
CA LEU A 533 -21.57 -6.20 -19.41
C LEU A 533 -21.70 -7.26 -18.29
N SER A 534 -21.07 -8.40 -18.49
CA SER A 534 -21.04 -9.51 -17.53
C SER A 534 -20.11 -9.26 -16.35
N VAL A 535 -19.14 -8.30 -16.44
CA VAL A 535 -18.15 -8.01 -15.41
C VAL A 535 -18.74 -7.11 -14.34
N GLN A 536 -19.38 -7.73 -13.35
CA GLN A 536 -20.04 -7.00 -12.27
C GLN A 536 -19.03 -6.47 -11.25
N PRO A 537 -19.37 -5.37 -10.53
CA PRO A 537 -18.54 -4.87 -9.44
C PRO A 537 -18.25 -5.93 -8.39
N GLN A 538 -17.00 -6.04 -8.00
CA GLN A 538 -16.63 -6.84 -6.84
C GLN A 538 -17.12 -6.15 -5.56
N ARG A 539 -17.53 -6.95 -4.59
CA ARG A 539 -18.02 -6.49 -3.29
C ARG A 539 -17.34 -7.25 -2.16
N SER A 540 -16.93 -6.52 -1.12
CA SER A 540 -16.37 -7.10 0.11
C SER A 540 -17.08 -6.56 1.34
N GLN A 541 -17.25 -7.41 2.33
CA GLN A 541 -17.66 -7.04 3.68
C GLN A 541 -16.59 -7.58 4.65
N GLN A 542 -16.27 -6.78 5.66
CA GLN A 542 -15.32 -7.16 6.68
C GLN A 542 -15.84 -6.76 8.06
N ALA A 543 -15.81 -7.72 8.99
CA ALA A 543 -16.01 -7.47 10.40
C ALA A 543 -14.72 -7.81 11.14
N SER A 544 -14.35 -7.00 12.12
CA SER A 544 -13.17 -7.25 12.94
C SER A 544 -13.34 -6.72 14.36
N GLY A 545 -12.67 -7.37 15.29
CA GLY A 545 -12.65 -6.99 16.70
C GLY A 545 -11.29 -7.25 17.32
N GLY A 546 -10.88 -6.42 18.27
CA GLY A 546 -9.58 -6.58 18.89
C GLY A 546 -9.45 -5.88 20.22
N MET A 547 -8.52 -6.36 21.02
CA MET A 547 -8.16 -5.78 22.31
C MET A 547 -6.71 -5.28 22.25
N SER A 548 -6.50 -4.14 22.89
CA SER A 548 -5.17 -3.54 23.03
C SER A 548 -4.85 -3.33 24.50
N PHE A 549 -3.62 -3.67 24.89
CA PHE A 549 -3.13 -3.60 26.26
C PHE A 549 -1.81 -2.83 26.31
N LEU A 550 -1.77 -1.77 27.08
CA LEU A 550 -0.56 -1.00 27.34
C LEU A 550 0.15 -1.56 28.58
N LEU A 551 1.31 -2.18 28.40
CA LEU A 551 2.05 -2.92 29.41
C LEU A 551 3.33 -2.21 29.81
N GLY A 552 3.93 -2.61 30.97
CA GLY A 552 5.23 -2.15 31.39
C GLY A 552 5.33 -0.62 31.56
N GLN A 553 4.34 0.00 32.20
CA GLN A 553 4.27 1.47 32.38
C GLN A 553 4.27 2.25 31.04
N GLY A 554 3.55 1.74 30.03
CA GLY A 554 3.43 2.39 28.73
C GLY A 554 4.57 2.08 27.74
N LYS A 555 5.48 1.17 28.07
CA LYS A 555 6.62 0.82 27.20
C LYS A 555 6.27 -0.17 26.08
N TYR A 556 5.24 -1.00 26.28
CA TYR A 556 4.82 -2.03 25.34
C TYR A 556 3.34 -1.88 25.02
N LEU A 557 2.97 -2.09 23.77
CA LEU A 557 1.59 -2.24 23.33
C LEU A 557 1.41 -3.66 22.81
N LEU A 558 0.53 -4.43 23.45
CA LEU A 558 0.09 -5.72 22.97
C LEU A 558 -1.29 -5.55 22.35
N THR A 559 -1.45 -5.99 21.10
CA THR A 559 -2.72 -5.96 20.37
C THR A 559 -3.04 -7.36 19.87
N ASN A 560 -4.27 -7.81 20.08
CA ASN A 560 -4.80 -9.02 19.48
C ASN A 560 -6.07 -8.68 18.69
N GLU A 561 -6.07 -8.99 17.40
CA GLU A 561 -7.17 -8.70 16.48
C GLU A 561 -7.65 -9.96 15.79
N VAL A 562 -8.96 -10.12 15.68
CA VAL A 562 -9.62 -11.16 14.88
C VAL A 562 -10.41 -10.49 13.77
N TYR A 563 -10.46 -11.13 12.60
CA TYR A 563 -11.23 -10.62 11.47
C TYR A 563 -11.94 -11.74 10.72
N TYR A 564 -13.05 -11.38 10.08
CA TYR A 564 -13.74 -12.17 9.08
C TYR A 564 -14.09 -11.27 7.90
N LYS A 565 -13.73 -11.69 6.69
CA LYS A 565 -13.96 -10.98 5.45
C LYS A 565 -14.58 -11.92 4.43
N TRP A 566 -15.61 -11.46 3.72
CA TRP A 566 -16.23 -12.20 2.63
C TRP A 566 -16.44 -11.34 1.40
N GLY A 567 -16.16 -11.90 0.24
CA GLY A 567 -16.25 -11.26 -1.06
C GLY A 567 -17.26 -11.94 -1.99
N ARG A 568 -17.86 -11.13 -2.86
CA ARG A 568 -18.72 -11.60 -3.94
C ARG A 568 -18.24 -11.01 -5.26
N ASN A 569 -18.61 -11.68 -6.36
CA ASN A 569 -18.24 -11.29 -7.72
C ASN A 569 -16.70 -11.18 -7.88
N GLN A 570 -15.97 -12.04 -7.18
CA GLN A 570 -14.51 -12.09 -7.36
C GLN A 570 -14.21 -12.52 -8.78
N VAL A 571 -13.30 -11.83 -9.46
CA VAL A 571 -12.94 -12.07 -10.85
C VAL A 571 -11.71 -12.96 -10.93
N ASP A 572 -11.72 -13.89 -11.88
CA ASP A 572 -10.57 -14.69 -12.29
C ASP A 572 -10.74 -15.05 -13.77
N PHE A 573 -9.75 -15.69 -14.37
CA PHE A 573 -9.89 -16.25 -15.71
C PHE A 573 -10.35 -17.71 -15.67
N LYS A 574 -11.18 -18.10 -16.63
CA LYS A 574 -11.47 -19.51 -16.87
C LYS A 574 -10.20 -20.27 -17.31
N ASP A 575 -10.17 -21.56 -17.08
CA ASP A 575 -9.04 -22.38 -17.52
C ASP A 575 -8.95 -22.37 -19.07
N GLY A 576 -7.74 -22.14 -19.59
CA GLY A 576 -7.53 -22.01 -21.04
C GLY A 576 -7.93 -20.66 -21.65
N ALA A 577 -8.14 -19.62 -20.84
CA ALA A 577 -8.54 -18.29 -21.29
C ALA A 577 -7.58 -17.70 -22.34
N GLN A 578 -8.14 -17.11 -23.39
CA GLN A 578 -7.41 -16.38 -24.43
C GLN A 578 -7.34 -14.90 -24.07
N LEU A 579 -6.18 -14.45 -23.61
CA LEU A 579 -6.01 -13.11 -23.02
C LEU A 579 -5.49 -12.07 -24.01
N PHE A 580 -4.84 -12.50 -25.08
CA PHE A 580 -4.22 -11.60 -26.04
C PHE A 580 -5.05 -11.54 -27.32
N VAL A 581 -5.21 -10.32 -27.86
CA VAL A 581 -5.91 -10.07 -29.13
C VAL A 581 -7.37 -10.59 -29.12
N ASN A 582 -8.00 -10.56 -27.96
CA ASN A 582 -9.36 -11.06 -27.80
C ASN A 582 -10.34 -9.88 -27.65
N PRO A 583 -11.15 -9.55 -28.68
CA PRO A 583 -12.16 -8.50 -28.59
C PRO A 583 -13.29 -8.83 -27.61
N GLU A 584 -13.48 -10.11 -27.27
CA GLU A 584 -14.47 -10.61 -26.32
C GLU A 584 -13.82 -11.05 -25.00
N LEU A 585 -12.88 -10.25 -24.48
CA LEU A 585 -12.16 -10.58 -23.25
C LEU A 585 -13.11 -10.82 -22.06
N ASP A 586 -14.29 -10.17 -22.05
CA ASP A 586 -15.34 -10.35 -21.04
C ASP A 586 -15.78 -11.82 -20.92
N ALA A 587 -15.79 -12.56 -22.04
CA ALA A 587 -16.17 -13.97 -22.08
C ALA A 587 -15.13 -14.91 -21.44
N GLU A 588 -13.93 -14.42 -21.21
CA GLU A 588 -12.85 -15.19 -20.58
C GLU A 588 -12.86 -15.11 -19.06
N PHE A 589 -13.68 -14.22 -18.48
CA PHE A 589 -13.79 -14.04 -17.04
C PHE A 589 -14.76 -15.04 -16.41
N ILE A 590 -14.44 -15.42 -15.19
CA ILE A 590 -15.29 -16.22 -14.32
C ILE A 590 -15.46 -15.50 -12.98
N PHE A 591 -16.66 -15.62 -12.39
CA PHE A 591 -17.03 -14.90 -11.17
C PHE A 591 -17.27 -15.86 -10.03
N GLY A 592 -16.75 -15.50 -8.86
CA GLY A 592 -16.80 -16.35 -7.69
C GLY A 592 -17.01 -15.61 -6.38
N LYS A 593 -16.80 -16.35 -5.32
CA LYS A 593 -16.86 -15.89 -3.93
C LYS A 593 -15.51 -16.07 -3.28
N SER A 594 -15.24 -15.27 -2.24
CA SER A 594 -14.08 -15.45 -1.38
C SER A 594 -14.47 -15.26 0.09
N TRP A 595 -13.73 -15.89 0.98
CA TRP A 595 -13.78 -15.60 2.40
C TRP A 595 -12.41 -15.81 3.03
N SER A 596 -12.12 -15.01 4.03
CA SER A 596 -10.88 -15.10 4.79
C SER A 596 -11.12 -14.72 6.24
N TYR A 597 -10.40 -15.37 7.14
CA TYR A 597 -10.45 -15.09 8.57
C TYR A 597 -9.09 -15.36 9.20
N GLY A 598 -8.84 -14.72 10.32
CA GLY A 598 -7.57 -14.88 11.01
C GLY A 598 -7.51 -14.17 12.34
N ASN A 599 -6.42 -14.47 13.05
CA ASN A 599 -6.02 -13.83 14.28
C ASN A 599 -4.64 -13.20 14.11
N GLU A 600 -4.49 -11.94 14.52
CA GLU A 600 -3.26 -11.15 14.48
C GLU A 600 -2.84 -10.81 15.91
N LEU A 601 -1.67 -11.26 16.31
CA LEU A 601 -1.04 -10.90 17.59
C LEU A 601 0.13 -9.96 17.31
N TYR A 602 0.19 -8.83 17.98
CA TYR A 602 1.21 -7.81 17.77
C TYR A 602 1.71 -7.23 19.07
N LEU A 603 3.00 -7.35 19.32
CA LEU A 603 3.68 -6.74 20.46
C LEU A 603 4.67 -5.69 19.95
N GLU A 604 4.49 -4.44 20.31
CA GLU A 604 5.33 -3.32 19.88
C GLU A 604 5.98 -2.62 21.08
N LYS A 605 7.25 -2.25 20.92
CA LYS A 605 8.00 -1.44 21.86
C LYS A 605 8.64 -0.27 21.14
N LYS A 606 8.30 0.97 21.53
CA LYS A 606 8.81 2.20 20.88
C LYS A 606 9.77 3.03 21.75
N THR A 607 10.07 2.59 22.96
CA THR A 607 10.84 3.36 23.93
C THR A 607 12.13 2.68 24.35
N GLY A 608 13.19 3.47 24.65
CA GLY A 608 14.49 3.02 25.12
C GLY A 608 15.45 2.67 23.98
N ARG A 609 16.66 2.18 24.34
CA ARG A 609 17.72 1.85 23.38
C ARG A 609 17.39 0.69 22.46
N THR A 610 16.54 -0.22 22.91
CA THR A 610 16.05 -1.34 22.11
C THR A 610 14.56 -1.14 21.85
N THR A 611 14.19 -1.03 20.59
CA THR A 611 12.81 -0.89 20.08
C THR A 611 12.54 -1.97 19.04
N GLY A 612 11.31 -2.11 18.60
CA GLY A 612 10.93 -3.09 17.58
C GLY A 612 9.58 -3.72 17.86
N TRP A 613 9.30 -4.82 17.16
CA TRP A 613 8.02 -5.52 17.28
C TRP A 613 8.14 -7.01 16.98
N ILE A 614 7.15 -7.74 17.48
CA ILE A 614 6.87 -9.13 17.13
C ILE A 614 5.44 -9.16 16.62
N GLY A 615 5.25 -9.65 15.41
CA GLY A 615 3.95 -9.85 14.78
C GLY A 615 3.73 -11.31 14.43
N TYR A 616 2.59 -11.88 14.79
CA TYR A 616 2.19 -13.22 14.38
C TYR A 616 0.78 -13.19 13.80
N THR A 617 0.60 -13.82 12.65
CA THR A 617 -0.69 -13.96 11.99
C THR A 617 -0.98 -15.43 11.74
N LEU A 618 -2.15 -15.87 12.17
CA LEU A 618 -2.74 -17.15 11.82
C LEU A 618 -3.97 -16.88 10.96
N ALA A 619 -3.96 -17.29 9.68
CA ALA A 619 -5.00 -16.92 8.74
C ALA A 619 -5.35 -18.03 7.75
N TRP A 620 -6.56 -17.95 7.23
CA TRP A 620 -7.11 -18.80 6.18
C TRP A 620 -7.78 -17.94 5.11
N SER A 621 -7.54 -18.27 3.86
CA SER A 621 -8.18 -17.64 2.70
C SER A 621 -8.72 -18.69 1.75
N TRP A 622 -9.93 -18.49 1.27
CA TRP A 622 -10.64 -19.40 0.40
C TRP A 622 -11.24 -18.69 -0.78
N ARG A 623 -11.34 -19.40 -1.91
CA ARG A 623 -12.04 -18.98 -3.11
C ARG A 623 -12.93 -20.10 -3.62
N ASN A 624 -14.04 -19.72 -4.28
CA ASN A 624 -14.97 -20.65 -4.89
C ASN A 624 -15.52 -20.04 -6.19
N PHE A 625 -15.38 -20.77 -7.28
CA PHE A 625 -15.89 -20.38 -8.60
C PHE A 625 -16.70 -21.52 -9.16
N GLN A 626 -18.00 -21.44 -8.98
CA GLN A 626 -18.96 -22.45 -9.43
C GLN A 626 -19.01 -22.57 -10.96
N PRO A 627 -19.43 -23.71 -11.50
CA PRO A 627 -19.71 -23.84 -12.93
C PRO A 627 -20.65 -22.73 -13.42
N GLN A 628 -20.31 -22.14 -14.54
CA GLN A 628 -21.08 -21.09 -15.19
C GLN A 628 -21.25 -21.47 -16.68
N ARG A 629 -22.11 -20.75 -17.41
CA ARG A 629 -22.35 -21.06 -18.82
C ARG A 629 -21.02 -21.05 -19.61
N GLY A 630 -20.67 -22.17 -20.20
CA GLY A 630 -19.45 -22.33 -21.01
C GLY A 630 -18.18 -22.66 -20.23
N THR A 631 -18.26 -22.93 -18.91
CA THR A 631 -17.10 -23.34 -18.09
C THR A 631 -17.53 -24.26 -16.95
N SER A 632 -16.68 -25.23 -16.59
CA SER A 632 -16.85 -26.12 -15.44
C SER A 632 -16.58 -25.43 -14.08
N GLY A 633 -16.29 -24.14 -14.08
CA GLY A 633 -15.79 -23.46 -12.90
C GLY A 633 -14.28 -23.67 -12.70
N ILE A 634 -13.74 -23.15 -11.61
CA ILE A 634 -12.38 -23.48 -11.18
C ILE A 634 -12.46 -24.63 -10.19
N ASN A 635 -11.63 -25.66 -10.36
CA ASN A 635 -11.65 -26.89 -9.58
C ASN A 635 -13.04 -27.56 -9.53
N ASN A 636 -13.78 -27.54 -10.64
CA ASN A 636 -15.16 -28.03 -10.74
C ASN A 636 -16.14 -27.41 -9.73
N GLY A 637 -15.85 -26.18 -9.28
CA GLY A 637 -16.66 -25.46 -8.30
C GLY A 637 -16.37 -25.82 -6.85
N GLU A 638 -15.33 -26.57 -6.57
CA GLU A 638 -14.87 -26.84 -5.21
C GLU A 638 -14.13 -25.64 -4.61
N ASP A 639 -14.14 -25.59 -3.28
CA ASP A 639 -13.41 -24.55 -2.53
C ASP A 639 -11.90 -24.80 -2.64
N PHE A 640 -11.14 -23.74 -2.85
CA PHE A 640 -9.68 -23.81 -2.90
C PHE A 640 -9.00 -22.58 -2.27
N HIS A 641 -7.73 -22.74 -1.93
CA HIS A 641 -6.92 -21.66 -1.42
C HIS A 641 -6.27 -20.85 -2.54
N PRO A 642 -6.21 -19.52 -2.48
CA PRO A 642 -5.42 -18.73 -3.41
C PRO A 642 -3.92 -18.98 -3.20
N SER A 643 -3.10 -18.68 -4.21
CA SER A 643 -1.65 -18.89 -4.18
C SER A 643 -0.94 -18.17 -3.04
N TYR A 644 -1.48 -17.05 -2.59
CA TYR A 644 -0.96 -16.24 -1.51
C TYR A 644 -1.49 -16.63 -0.11
N ASP A 645 -2.31 -17.67 0.03
CA ASP A 645 -2.71 -18.18 1.35
C ASP A 645 -1.49 -18.71 2.11
N ARG A 646 -1.24 -18.14 3.28
CA ARG A 646 -0.16 -18.53 4.17
C ARG A 646 -0.71 -18.67 5.58
N ARG A 647 -0.75 -19.90 6.07
CA ARG A 647 -1.35 -20.24 7.36
C ARG A 647 -0.69 -19.51 8.51
N HIS A 648 0.63 -19.53 8.57
CA HIS A 648 1.42 -18.93 9.62
C HIS A 648 2.32 -17.85 9.03
N ASN A 649 2.35 -16.68 9.66
CA ASN A 649 3.29 -15.61 9.33
C ASN A 649 3.81 -15.00 10.65
N LEU A 650 5.12 -15.08 10.88
CA LEU A 650 5.81 -14.52 12.02
C LEU A 650 6.84 -13.50 11.54
N THR A 651 6.81 -12.33 12.15
CA THR A 651 7.81 -11.28 11.93
C THR A 651 8.41 -10.84 13.26
N VAL A 652 9.72 -10.71 13.32
CA VAL A 652 10.45 -10.18 14.48
C VAL A 652 11.37 -9.09 13.98
N VAL A 653 11.22 -7.88 14.51
CA VAL A 653 12.09 -6.75 14.17
C VAL A 653 12.66 -6.19 15.45
N VAL A 654 13.98 -6.04 15.48
CA VAL A 654 14.73 -5.48 16.61
C VAL A 654 15.64 -4.37 16.09
N LEU A 655 15.52 -3.20 16.70
CA LEU A 655 16.40 -2.06 16.49
C LEU A 655 17.10 -1.79 17.82
N HIS A 656 18.42 -1.76 17.81
CA HIS A 656 19.21 -1.50 19.00
C HIS A 656 20.20 -0.37 18.77
N GLN A 657 20.05 0.72 19.53
CA GLN A 657 21.00 1.82 19.53
C GLN A 657 22.16 1.51 20.50
N LEU A 658 23.26 1.04 19.96
CA LEU A 658 24.45 0.68 20.75
C LEU A 658 25.03 1.93 21.42
N ASN A 659 25.17 3.02 20.66
CA ASN A 659 25.61 4.34 21.14
C ASN A 659 25.07 5.43 20.20
N ALA A 660 25.46 6.68 20.41
CA ALA A 660 24.99 7.83 19.62
C ALA A 660 25.38 7.79 18.13
N ARG A 661 26.32 6.92 17.74
CA ARG A 661 26.82 6.77 16.36
C ARG A 661 26.40 5.48 15.69
N ILE A 662 26.15 4.41 16.45
CA ILE A 662 25.94 3.05 15.93
C ILE A 662 24.56 2.57 16.29
N SER A 663 23.78 2.22 15.30
CA SER A 663 22.49 1.52 15.42
C SER A 663 22.59 0.16 14.71
N LEU A 664 22.13 -0.90 15.37
CA LEU A 664 22.06 -2.25 14.84
C LEU A 664 20.62 -2.64 14.62
N THR A 665 20.36 -3.42 13.59
CA THR A 665 19.01 -3.87 13.23
C THR A 665 19.03 -5.34 12.84
N ALA A 666 17.99 -6.06 13.23
CA ALA A 666 17.73 -7.41 12.76
C ALA A 666 16.25 -7.54 12.42
N SER A 667 15.94 -8.15 11.29
CA SER A 667 14.57 -8.53 10.94
C SER A 667 14.51 -10.01 10.54
N PHE A 668 13.65 -10.75 11.19
CA PHE A 668 13.36 -12.15 10.89
C PHE A 668 11.93 -12.31 10.41
N VAL A 669 11.77 -13.06 9.32
CA VAL A 669 10.47 -13.40 8.75
C VAL A 669 10.38 -14.91 8.61
N TYR A 670 9.27 -15.47 9.05
CA TYR A 670 8.86 -16.85 8.75
C TYR A 670 7.43 -16.84 8.22
N SER A 671 7.18 -17.58 7.14
CA SER A 671 5.81 -17.85 6.70
C SER A 671 5.68 -19.26 6.12
N SER A 672 4.49 -19.85 6.24
CA SER A 672 4.15 -21.08 5.53
C SER A 672 4.39 -20.91 4.05
N GLY A 673 4.74 -22.01 3.36
CA GLY A 673 4.95 -22.00 1.92
C GLY A 673 3.72 -21.51 1.17
N SER A 674 3.93 -20.76 0.07
CA SER A 674 2.86 -20.39 -0.85
C SER A 674 2.32 -21.61 -1.59
N LEU A 675 1.11 -21.48 -2.11
CA LEU A 675 0.47 -22.56 -2.88
C LEU A 675 0.72 -22.35 -4.37
N THR A 676 0.86 -23.45 -5.09
CA THR A 676 1.06 -23.44 -6.55
C THR A 676 0.39 -24.65 -7.19
N THR A 677 0.23 -24.60 -8.49
CA THR A 677 -0.29 -25.71 -9.29
C THR A 677 0.88 -26.40 -9.97
N LEU A 678 1.13 -27.65 -9.65
CA LEU A 678 2.15 -28.48 -10.28
C LEU A 678 1.51 -29.67 -10.98
N PRO A 679 2.01 -30.13 -12.13
CA PRO A 679 1.48 -31.31 -12.79
C PRO A 679 1.76 -32.57 -11.97
N LEU A 680 0.77 -33.44 -11.83
CA LEU A 680 0.88 -34.78 -11.21
C LEU A 680 1.60 -35.79 -12.09
N GLY A 681 1.48 -35.62 -13.40
CA GLY A 681 2.03 -36.50 -14.39
C GLY A 681 1.95 -35.91 -15.77
N ARG A 682 2.38 -36.65 -16.75
CA ARG A 682 2.29 -36.31 -18.19
C ARG A 682 1.93 -37.55 -18.97
N PHE A 683 1.14 -37.38 -20.03
CA PHE A 683 0.89 -38.45 -21.01
C PHE A 683 1.41 -38.00 -22.37
N GLY A 684 1.87 -38.95 -23.17
CA GLY A 684 2.27 -38.66 -24.56
C GLY A 684 1.03 -38.52 -25.44
N TYR A 685 0.88 -37.38 -26.10
CA TYR A 685 -0.13 -37.18 -27.14
C TYR A 685 0.52 -37.42 -28.49
N GLN A 686 -0.06 -38.35 -29.25
CA GLN A 686 0.34 -38.64 -30.60
C GLN A 686 -0.66 -38.00 -31.56
N ASP A 687 -0.21 -37.07 -32.39
CA ASP A 687 -1.03 -36.51 -33.45
C ASP A 687 -1.18 -37.53 -34.58
N ILE A 688 -2.40 -37.94 -34.88
CA ILE A 688 -2.74 -38.93 -35.92
C ILE A 688 -2.78 -38.28 -37.32
N SER A 689 -2.68 -36.97 -37.44
CA SER A 689 -2.73 -36.22 -38.71
C SER A 689 -1.45 -36.31 -39.56
N GLY A 690 -0.79 -37.39 -39.48
CA GLY A 690 0.08 -38.13 -40.42
C GLY A 690 0.91 -37.37 -41.44
N SER A 691 1.88 -36.55 -41.09
CA SER A 691 2.91 -36.15 -42.04
C SER A 691 4.36 -36.16 -41.53
N SER A 692 4.64 -36.81 -40.42
CA SER A 692 6.03 -36.92 -39.95
C SER A 692 6.40 -38.36 -39.61
N THR A 693 7.46 -38.84 -40.21
CA THR A 693 8.08 -40.14 -39.99
C THR A 693 8.84 -40.28 -38.66
N GLY A 694 8.61 -39.42 -37.71
CA GLY A 694 9.22 -39.46 -36.38
C GLY A 694 8.20 -39.09 -35.33
N ILE A 695 7.63 -40.10 -34.68
CA ILE A 695 6.64 -39.95 -33.61
C ILE A 695 7.40 -39.66 -32.32
N ASP A 696 7.61 -38.38 -32.01
CA ASP A 696 7.95 -37.98 -30.64
C ASP A 696 6.67 -37.53 -29.94
N PRO A 697 6.12 -38.33 -29.01
CA PRO A 697 4.86 -37.98 -28.34
C PRO A 697 5.07 -36.72 -27.53
N ARG A 698 4.35 -35.65 -27.88
CA ARG A 698 4.39 -34.41 -27.12
C ARG A 698 3.85 -34.66 -25.72
N PRO A 699 4.65 -34.38 -24.66
CA PRO A 699 4.20 -34.61 -23.29
C PRO A 699 3.19 -33.55 -22.89
N VAL A 700 1.95 -33.96 -22.65
CA VAL A 700 0.87 -33.13 -22.15
C VAL A 700 0.80 -33.25 -20.61
N PRO A 701 0.97 -32.17 -19.85
CA PRO A 701 0.91 -32.23 -18.42
C PRO A 701 -0.53 -32.43 -17.94
N VAL A 702 -0.70 -33.26 -16.92
CA VAL A 702 -1.97 -33.47 -16.19
C VAL A 702 -1.90 -32.70 -14.88
N TYR A 703 -2.74 -31.69 -14.74
CA TYR A 703 -2.82 -30.88 -13.54
C TYR A 703 -3.90 -31.40 -12.60
N PRO A 704 -3.64 -31.41 -11.28
CA PRO A 704 -4.67 -31.60 -10.26
C PRO A 704 -5.49 -30.30 -10.08
N ALA A 705 -6.13 -30.17 -8.94
CA ALA A 705 -6.77 -28.92 -8.55
C ALA A 705 -5.79 -27.73 -8.54
N ARG A 706 -6.29 -26.54 -8.87
CA ARG A 706 -5.52 -25.28 -8.82
C ARG A 706 -5.01 -25.04 -7.41
N ASN A 707 -3.74 -24.61 -7.25
CA ASN A 707 -3.08 -24.31 -5.99
C ASN A 707 -3.07 -25.46 -4.97
N SER A 708 -3.01 -26.72 -5.45
CA SER A 708 -3.05 -27.92 -4.59
C SER A 708 -1.70 -28.29 -3.97
N TYR A 709 -0.60 -27.71 -4.43
CA TYR A 709 0.73 -27.99 -3.90
C TYR A 709 1.27 -26.85 -3.06
N GLN A 710 1.71 -27.16 -1.83
CA GLN A 710 2.34 -26.19 -0.94
C GLN A 710 3.86 -26.25 -1.08
N LEU A 711 4.48 -25.10 -1.39
CA LEU A 711 5.93 -24.94 -1.44
C LEU A 711 6.53 -25.04 -0.03
N ILE A 712 7.85 -25.18 0.05
CA ILE A 712 8.57 -25.18 1.32
C ILE A 712 8.35 -23.86 2.08
N PRO A 713 8.39 -23.88 3.42
CA PRO A 713 8.25 -22.66 4.22
C PRO A 713 9.34 -21.63 3.87
N TYR A 714 8.89 -20.39 3.79
CA TYR A 714 9.76 -19.23 3.58
C TYR A 714 10.27 -18.72 4.91
N HIS A 715 11.57 -18.52 5.05
CA HIS A 715 12.13 -17.78 6.18
C HIS A 715 13.43 -17.08 5.82
N ARG A 716 13.70 -15.95 6.49
CA ARG A 716 14.87 -15.12 6.21
C ARG A 716 15.22 -14.28 7.43
N LEU A 717 16.52 -14.10 7.65
CA LEU A 717 17.09 -13.15 8.59
C LEU A 717 17.86 -12.08 7.82
N ASP A 718 17.55 -10.82 8.06
CA ASP A 718 18.27 -9.68 7.53
C ASP A 718 18.92 -8.91 8.67
N LEU A 719 20.15 -8.46 8.48
CA LEU A 719 20.92 -7.71 9.46
C LEU A 719 21.30 -6.34 8.89
N GLY A 720 21.34 -5.34 9.75
CA GLY A 720 21.71 -3.97 9.38
C GLY A 720 22.55 -3.29 10.44
N ALA A 721 23.40 -2.38 10.00
CA ALA A 721 24.14 -1.49 10.85
C ALA A 721 24.22 -0.10 10.21
N VAL A 722 23.94 0.93 10.99
CA VAL A 722 24.06 2.34 10.57
C VAL A 722 25.16 2.98 11.41
N TYR A 723 26.18 3.55 10.75
CA TYR A 723 27.26 4.29 11.37
C TYR A 723 27.23 5.77 10.98
N LYS A 724 26.90 6.65 11.92
CA LYS A 724 26.86 8.11 11.72
C LYS A 724 28.28 8.70 11.71
N ILE A 725 28.60 9.47 10.66
CA ILE A 725 29.91 10.05 10.40
C ILE A 725 29.91 11.55 10.74
N GLY A 726 31.08 12.07 11.11
CA GLY A 726 31.31 13.49 11.35
C GLY A 726 30.80 14.00 12.69
N SER A 727 31.14 15.23 13.01
CA SER A 727 30.74 15.91 14.26
C SER A 727 29.26 16.30 14.28
N ARG A 728 28.73 16.72 13.12
CA ARG A 728 27.33 17.09 12.93
C ARG A 728 26.39 15.87 12.71
N ARG A 729 26.94 14.67 12.53
CA ARG A 729 26.21 13.40 12.30
C ARG A 729 25.16 13.47 11.18
N ASN A 730 25.40 14.31 10.19
CA ASN A 730 24.53 14.51 9.01
C ASN A 730 24.91 13.60 7.83
N GLN A 731 25.84 12.67 8.05
CA GLN A 731 26.26 11.65 7.10
C GLN A 731 26.28 10.31 7.80
N ASP A 732 25.99 9.24 7.07
CA ASP A 732 26.07 7.88 7.60
C ASP A 732 26.47 6.87 6.53
N LEU A 733 27.03 5.75 7.01
CA LEU A 733 27.21 4.52 6.25
C LEU A 733 26.21 3.51 6.76
N THR A 734 25.37 3.00 5.87
CA THR A 734 24.43 1.95 6.14
C THR A 734 24.91 0.65 5.49
N LEU A 735 25.22 -0.34 6.31
CA LEU A 735 25.55 -1.71 5.91
C LEU A 735 24.29 -2.56 6.10
N SER A 736 23.92 -3.36 5.10
CA SER A 736 22.84 -4.35 5.21
C SER A 736 23.28 -5.69 4.66
N ILE A 737 22.83 -6.76 5.29
CA ILE A 737 23.01 -8.14 4.83
C ILE A 737 21.62 -8.76 4.73
N TYR A 738 21.15 -8.92 3.50
CA TYR A 738 19.90 -9.59 3.20
C TYR A 738 20.12 -11.09 3.15
N ASN A 739 19.24 -11.89 3.74
CA ASN A 739 19.31 -13.35 3.80
C ASN A 739 20.63 -13.85 4.45
N ALA A 740 20.91 -13.42 5.67
CA ALA A 740 22.22 -13.59 6.33
C ALA A 740 22.70 -15.05 6.47
N TYR A 741 21.79 -16.04 6.49
CA TYR A 741 22.14 -17.47 6.56
C TYR A 741 21.91 -18.23 5.24
N ASN A 742 21.81 -17.49 4.11
CA ASN A 742 21.76 -18.06 2.75
C ASN A 742 20.64 -19.10 2.52
N ARG A 743 19.45 -18.84 3.04
CA ARG A 743 18.29 -19.71 2.79
C ARG A 743 17.90 -19.64 1.32
N ARG A 744 17.80 -20.78 0.67
CA ARG A 744 17.26 -20.90 -0.70
C ARG A 744 15.73 -20.98 -0.64
N ASN A 745 15.08 -19.82 -0.56
CA ASN A 745 13.63 -19.74 -0.59
C ASN A 745 13.13 -20.01 -2.01
N ALA A 746 11.98 -20.69 -2.13
CA ALA A 746 11.39 -20.96 -3.41
C ALA A 746 10.80 -19.67 -4.03
N TYR A 747 11.20 -19.35 -5.26
CA TYR A 747 10.54 -18.36 -6.11
C TYR A 747 9.48 -19.01 -6.96
N PHE A 748 9.89 -20.03 -7.77
CA PHE A 748 8.97 -20.93 -8.46
C PHE A 748 9.61 -22.31 -8.64
N VAL A 749 8.79 -23.29 -9.01
CA VAL A 749 9.21 -24.65 -9.37
C VAL A 749 8.82 -24.90 -10.80
N PHE A 750 9.73 -25.44 -11.59
CA PHE A 750 9.49 -25.89 -12.95
C PHE A 750 10.01 -27.31 -13.17
N PHE A 751 9.58 -27.93 -14.25
CA PHE A 751 10.00 -29.28 -14.62
C PHE A 751 10.93 -29.23 -15.82
N GLU A 752 12.16 -29.66 -15.63
CA GLU A 752 13.14 -29.87 -16.71
C GLU A 752 12.96 -31.23 -17.31
N THR A 753 13.02 -31.30 -18.65
CA THR A 753 13.05 -32.56 -19.38
C THR A 753 14.43 -33.17 -19.26
N VAL A 754 14.51 -34.40 -18.73
CA VAL A 754 15.76 -35.15 -18.65
C VAL A 754 15.85 -36.04 -19.92
N ARG A 755 16.89 -35.82 -20.72
CA ARG A 755 17.15 -36.59 -21.91
C ARG A 755 18.32 -37.55 -21.71
N ASP A 756 18.24 -38.71 -22.29
CA ASP A 756 19.37 -39.63 -22.39
C ASP A 756 20.39 -39.05 -23.39
N LYS A 757 21.64 -38.89 -22.93
CA LYS A 757 22.70 -38.24 -23.73
C LYS A 757 23.10 -39.01 -24.97
N ALA A 758 22.89 -40.35 -25.03
CA ALA A 758 23.29 -41.18 -26.13
C ALA A 758 22.19 -41.25 -27.20
N THR A 759 20.93 -41.22 -26.80
CA THR A 759 19.78 -41.44 -27.69
C THR A 759 18.96 -40.17 -27.91
N ASP A 760 19.25 -39.09 -27.24
CA ASP A 760 18.46 -37.83 -27.17
C ASP A 760 16.98 -38.03 -26.82
N ARG A 761 16.62 -39.21 -26.31
CA ARG A 761 15.25 -39.52 -25.91
C ARG A 761 14.94 -38.96 -24.54
N THR A 762 13.72 -38.50 -24.37
CA THR A 762 13.20 -38.08 -23.04
C THR A 762 13.07 -39.33 -22.17
N ILE A 763 13.83 -39.36 -21.06
CA ILE A 763 13.81 -40.42 -20.05
C ILE A 763 13.08 -40.04 -18.76
N GLY A 764 12.71 -38.80 -18.62
CA GLY A 764 11.96 -38.34 -17.43
C GLY A 764 11.87 -36.84 -17.30
N PHE A 765 11.33 -36.43 -16.16
CA PHE A 765 11.19 -35.02 -15.78
C PHE A 765 11.70 -34.84 -14.37
N ARG A 766 12.42 -33.74 -14.12
CA ARG A 766 12.95 -33.37 -12.81
C ARG A 766 12.35 -32.07 -12.37
N ALA A 767 11.77 -32.02 -11.19
CA ALA A 767 11.37 -30.75 -10.57
C ALA A 767 12.60 -29.97 -10.14
N GLN A 768 12.68 -28.70 -10.55
CA GLN A 768 13.73 -27.78 -10.14
C GLN A 768 13.12 -26.56 -9.45
N GLN A 769 13.71 -26.18 -8.32
CA GLN A 769 13.35 -24.97 -7.62
C GLN A 769 14.29 -23.83 -7.99
N VAL A 770 13.73 -22.70 -8.40
CA VAL A 770 14.46 -21.45 -8.57
C VAL A 770 14.40 -20.65 -7.28
N SER A 771 15.53 -20.13 -6.84
CA SER A 771 15.67 -19.21 -5.70
C SER A 771 16.41 -17.97 -6.18
N LEU A 772 15.86 -16.77 -5.89
CA LEU A 772 16.40 -15.52 -6.45
C LEU A 772 17.56 -14.96 -5.64
N PHE A 773 17.47 -14.99 -4.32
CA PHE A 773 18.36 -14.21 -3.46
C PHE A 773 19.21 -15.07 -2.53
N PRO A 774 20.52 -15.21 -2.81
CA PRO A 774 21.52 -15.69 -1.84
C PRO A 774 21.74 -14.63 -0.76
N VAL A 775 22.83 -14.75 0.00
CA VAL A 775 23.33 -13.67 0.86
C VAL A 775 23.68 -12.46 0.00
N ILE A 776 23.07 -11.31 0.29
CA ILE A 776 23.34 -10.06 -0.44
C ILE A 776 23.79 -8.99 0.54
N PRO A 777 25.10 -8.73 0.62
CA PRO A 777 25.61 -7.57 1.33
C PRO A 777 25.36 -6.30 0.51
N SER A 778 25.09 -5.20 1.18
CA SER A 778 24.95 -3.89 0.55
C SER A 778 25.51 -2.79 1.44
N LEU A 779 26.06 -1.76 0.83
CA LEU A 779 26.61 -0.58 1.47
C LEU A 779 26.03 0.66 0.80
N THR A 780 25.55 1.59 1.61
CA THR A 780 25.04 2.88 1.14
C THR A 780 25.64 4.01 1.96
N TYR A 781 26.19 5.01 1.29
CA TYR A 781 26.60 6.27 1.90
C TYR A 781 25.49 7.30 1.75
N ASN A 782 24.99 7.82 2.89
CA ASN A 782 23.96 8.85 2.95
C ASN A 782 24.57 10.17 3.42
N PHE A 783 24.09 11.28 2.84
CA PHE A 783 24.55 12.61 3.18
C PHE A 783 23.41 13.63 3.23
N ARG A 784 23.61 14.69 4.01
CA ARG A 784 22.72 15.85 4.08
C ARG A 784 23.55 17.12 4.28
N PHE A 785 23.36 18.10 3.41
CA PHE A 785 24.04 19.40 3.42
C PHE A 785 23.04 20.55 3.51
#